data_3fb92073a84a323c7ee57f3a0690ce0c
#
_entry.id   3fb92073a84a323c7ee57f3a0690ce0c
#
_cell.length_a   1.000
_cell.length_b   1.000
_cell.length_c   1.000
_cell.angle_alpha   90.00
_cell.angle_beta   90.00
_cell.angle_gamma   90.00
#
_symmetry.space_group_name_H-M   'P 1'
#
loop_
_entity.id
_entity.type
_entity.pdbx_description
1 polymer ?
#
loop_
_entity_poly.entity_id
_entity_poly.type
_entity_poly.pdbx_seq_one_letter_code
_entity_poly.pdbx_strand_id
1 'polypeptide(L)'
;MGVLVSKEGSVSGVLLDENKKVIEGADVYYEELNLGSSSDSKGRFLIENIPFGEFSLTVSMIGYERFEKKIVLFNDNLHIGELFLNRDTISIEEIIVDSHNKMEPISFASNIDFIGDDYHKNLKTTLAQLLENRVGLSIQSMGQAVGQPVLRGYKSDRFLLTEDGITIGDLSNTSTDHAISVDMASYKKIKIIRGPETLLYGSNTIGGVIDVSRETGNNPIFDHISYQSVLGAESSNNSKYVNIITYLPINIRNQFRFSVLERETGNQTSPNKTLSNTGLSNNELTGSYSYFGKTNQLIISFDKINMDYGIPGSLEGHIDGVDIKMTKRSQKLNYHKDVKYRGFERLDIDQRYISYSHSEYENGNNYSTVSLGQNIFSIQSLLSNDHIKVGTSFQYRDYKAGGFYWTPDTEEIKTAIFGLYEKKIFKTIFQFSSRIEHLYIVPEKSFLFLSNIEEDQVTNRNYTIFSGAVGGYRNLNKWKLSFGGMLTSRAPSIDHLFSDGPHLGTYSYEIGEPNLKIENTLGLESSIEYITGKSDIRFTLYHNYSPNYHISTALGNEYVTGADYIEWGSGSAGWLYKYQMKGLETKIYGFESEIDYNLTKNIKIFTSLSISRGENLSEKIPLSYMPPDKFILSAELNLNPFTMDLIYKQALKQSRLGEFERPTNGYSIFDLNTSYTRNSERLMHKFILGVENIFNREYYNHLSRIKLVMPEKGRSINVQYRLIF
;
A
#
# COMPACT_ATOMS: atom_id res chain seq x y z
N MET A 1 -29.33 37.44 20.53
CA MET A 1 -28.09 36.83 19.99
C MET A 1 -27.80 37.50 18.66
N GLY A 2 -26.84 38.44 18.64
CA GLY A 2 -26.42 39.08 17.39
C GLY A 2 -25.57 38.09 16.59
N VAL A 3 -25.94 37.85 15.36
CA VAL A 3 -25.11 37.18 14.38
C VAL A 3 -23.92 38.10 14.10
N LEU A 4 -22.74 37.76 14.60
CA LEU A 4 -21.47 38.35 14.15
C LEU A 4 -21.29 37.99 12.67
N VAL A 5 -21.72 38.87 11.76
CA VAL A 5 -21.33 38.81 10.36
C VAL A 5 -19.84 39.11 10.33
N SER A 6 -19.00 38.11 10.09
CA SER A 6 -17.57 38.33 9.82
C SER A 6 -17.49 39.25 8.59
N LYS A 7 -16.81 40.37 8.68
CA LYS A 7 -16.51 41.20 7.52
C LYS A 7 -15.63 40.36 6.57
N GLU A 8 -16.01 40.32 5.32
CA GLU A 8 -15.28 39.65 4.25
C GLU A 8 -14.72 40.67 3.26
N GLY A 9 -13.60 40.39 2.66
CA GLY A 9 -12.98 41.23 1.66
C GLY A 9 -12.41 40.45 0.50
N SER A 10 -11.64 41.06 -0.37
CA SER A 10 -10.99 40.47 -1.51
C SER A 10 -9.48 40.71 -1.51
N VAL A 11 -8.72 39.80 -2.10
CA VAL A 11 -7.28 39.92 -2.33
C VAL A 11 -7.02 39.76 -3.83
N SER A 12 -6.22 40.67 -4.38
CA SER A 12 -5.82 40.66 -5.78
C SER A 12 -4.33 40.92 -5.95
N GLY A 13 -3.76 40.48 -7.07
CA GLY A 13 -2.36 40.67 -7.40
C GLY A 13 -2.05 40.25 -8.84
N VAL A 14 -0.77 40.27 -9.19
CA VAL A 14 -0.25 39.86 -10.50
C VAL A 14 0.91 38.87 -10.29
N LEU A 15 0.89 37.77 -11.01
CA LEU A 15 1.92 36.76 -10.97
C LEU A 15 2.90 36.93 -12.13
N LEU A 16 4.18 36.97 -11.79
CA LEU A 16 5.28 37.13 -12.74
C LEU A 16 6.34 36.05 -12.48
N ASP A 17 7.06 35.65 -13.53
CA ASP A 17 8.26 34.85 -13.36
C ASP A 17 9.51 35.76 -13.06
N GLU A 18 10.63 35.13 -12.77
CA GLU A 18 11.93 35.78 -12.51
C GLU A 18 12.39 36.72 -13.64
N ASN A 19 11.88 36.51 -14.87
CA ASN A 19 12.14 37.32 -16.04
C ASN A 19 11.06 38.38 -16.29
N LYS A 20 10.14 38.60 -15.33
CA LYS A 20 8.99 39.51 -15.41
C LYS A 20 7.96 39.15 -16.50
N LYS A 21 7.95 37.88 -16.93
CA LYS A 21 6.90 37.38 -17.83
C LYS A 21 5.67 37.03 -16.98
N VAL A 22 4.48 37.37 -17.46
CA VAL A 22 3.22 37.04 -16.80
C VAL A 22 3.02 35.53 -16.74
N ILE A 23 2.48 35.03 -15.63
CA ILE A 23 2.15 33.63 -15.42
C ILE A 23 0.63 33.49 -15.50
N GLU A 24 0.13 32.85 -16.57
CA GLU A 24 -1.28 32.54 -16.78
C GLU A 24 -1.60 31.13 -16.26
N GLY A 25 -2.75 30.97 -15.59
CA GLY A 25 -3.25 29.66 -15.14
C GLY A 25 -2.56 29.13 -13.86
N ALA A 26 -1.86 29.97 -13.10
CA ALA A 26 -1.34 29.60 -11.79
C ALA A 26 -2.46 29.63 -10.75
N ASP A 27 -2.54 28.60 -9.92
CA ASP A 27 -3.51 28.53 -8.83
C ASP A 27 -3.04 29.38 -7.65
N VAL A 28 -3.94 30.26 -7.20
CA VAL A 28 -3.73 31.16 -6.06
C VAL A 28 -4.83 30.88 -5.05
N TYR A 29 -4.48 30.42 -3.86
CA TYR A 29 -5.48 29.98 -2.92
C TYR A 29 -5.07 30.17 -1.46
N TYR A 30 -6.07 30.21 -0.59
CA TYR A 30 -5.95 30.12 0.86
C TYR A 30 -6.41 28.75 1.30
N GLU A 31 -5.47 27.93 1.70
CA GLU A 31 -5.70 26.56 2.12
C GLU A 31 -6.66 26.48 3.31
N GLU A 32 -6.42 27.32 4.33
CA GLU A 32 -7.23 27.36 5.55
C GLU A 32 -8.69 27.77 5.30
N LEU A 33 -8.97 28.43 4.17
CA LEU A 33 -10.29 28.96 3.84
C LEU A 33 -11.01 28.18 2.73
N ASN A 34 -10.30 27.27 2.05
CA ASN A 34 -10.80 26.65 0.81
C ASN A 34 -11.29 27.68 -0.22
N LEU A 35 -10.58 28.80 -0.35
CA LEU A 35 -10.87 29.86 -1.30
C LEU A 35 -9.68 30.04 -2.23
N GLY A 36 -9.93 30.12 -3.54
CA GLY A 36 -8.88 30.31 -4.53
C GLY A 36 -9.40 30.84 -5.86
N SER A 37 -8.45 31.17 -6.72
CA SER A 37 -8.66 31.68 -8.08
C SER A 37 -7.44 31.32 -8.89
N SER A 38 -7.55 31.26 -10.22
CA SER A 38 -6.39 31.14 -11.10
C SER A 38 -6.04 32.47 -11.75
N SER A 39 -4.75 32.63 -12.12
CA SER A 39 -4.31 33.86 -12.80
C SER A 39 -4.78 33.90 -14.26
N ASP A 40 -5.22 35.07 -14.70
CA ASP A 40 -5.69 35.32 -16.07
C ASP A 40 -4.51 35.45 -17.08
N SER A 41 -4.83 35.67 -18.36
CA SER A 41 -3.83 35.85 -19.44
C SER A 41 -2.90 37.06 -19.24
N LYS A 42 -3.17 37.91 -18.27
CA LYS A 42 -2.31 39.03 -17.83
C LYS A 42 -1.64 38.77 -16.48
N GLY A 43 -1.70 37.51 -15.99
CA GLY A 43 -1.17 37.12 -14.71
C GLY A 43 -1.96 37.61 -13.50
N ARG A 44 -3.13 38.20 -13.66
CA ARG A 44 -3.92 38.79 -12.59
C ARG A 44 -4.81 37.74 -11.94
N PHE A 45 -4.91 37.79 -10.62
CA PHE A 45 -5.85 36.98 -9.84
C PHE A 45 -6.69 37.84 -8.91
N LEU A 46 -7.87 37.37 -8.56
CA LEU A 46 -8.78 37.94 -7.58
C LEU A 46 -9.43 36.81 -6.77
N ILE A 47 -9.32 36.90 -5.46
CA ILE A 47 -9.99 35.99 -4.53
C ILE A 47 -10.94 36.81 -3.68
N GLU A 48 -12.23 36.49 -3.71
CA GLU A 48 -13.31 37.19 -3.01
C GLU A 48 -13.79 36.39 -1.79
N ASN A 49 -14.57 37.02 -0.95
CA ASN A 49 -15.18 36.44 0.26
C ASN A 49 -14.18 35.90 1.29
N ILE A 50 -13.01 36.54 1.43
CA ILE A 50 -12.00 36.22 2.43
C ILE A 50 -12.40 36.90 3.75
N PRO A 51 -12.53 36.13 4.86
CA PRO A 51 -12.76 36.74 6.17
C PRO A 51 -11.60 37.65 6.57
N PHE A 52 -11.89 38.73 7.34
CA PHE A 52 -10.81 39.54 7.91
C PHE A 52 -9.98 38.68 8.88
N GLY A 53 -8.66 38.73 8.73
CA GLY A 53 -7.73 37.91 9.51
C GLY A 53 -6.37 37.76 8.84
N GLU A 54 -5.52 36.94 9.42
CA GLU A 54 -4.22 36.54 8.87
C GLU A 54 -4.33 35.13 8.32
N PHE A 55 -3.99 34.94 7.02
CA PHE A 55 -4.05 33.66 6.32
C PHE A 55 -2.83 33.49 5.41
N SER A 56 -2.45 32.24 5.13
CA SER A 56 -1.34 31.94 4.23
C SER A 56 -1.83 31.84 2.79
N LEU A 57 -1.44 32.82 1.95
CA LEU A 57 -1.66 32.76 0.51
C LEU A 57 -0.64 31.83 -0.12
N THR A 58 -1.12 30.82 -0.80
CA THR A 58 -0.29 29.89 -1.56
C THR A 58 -0.49 30.13 -3.07
N VAL A 59 0.60 30.10 -3.81
CA VAL A 59 0.58 30.11 -5.28
C VAL A 59 1.30 28.87 -5.80
N SER A 60 0.64 28.17 -6.69
CA SER A 60 1.15 26.95 -7.32
C SER A 60 0.99 26.96 -8.83
N MET A 61 2.03 26.59 -9.54
CA MET A 61 2.02 26.43 -11.00
C MET A 61 3.04 25.38 -11.41
N ILE A 62 2.68 24.53 -12.37
CA ILE A 62 3.59 23.53 -12.94
C ILE A 62 4.84 24.22 -13.50
N GLY A 63 6.01 23.78 -13.04
CA GLY A 63 7.30 24.36 -13.46
C GLY A 63 7.76 25.55 -12.66
N TYR A 64 7.10 25.87 -11.56
CA TYR A 64 7.49 26.93 -10.62
C TYR A 64 7.54 26.41 -9.19
N GLU A 65 8.45 26.98 -8.36
CA GLU A 65 8.47 26.72 -6.92
C GLU A 65 7.16 27.19 -6.28
N ARG A 66 6.63 26.38 -5.36
CA ARG A 66 5.46 26.75 -4.54
C ARG A 66 5.81 28.03 -3.75
N PHE A 67 5.00 29.06 -3.92
CA PHE A 67 5.15 30.32 -3.22
C PHE A 67 4.15 30.40 -2.09
N GLU A 68 4.61 30.77 -0.89
CA GLU A 68 3.75 31.01 0.26
C GLU A 68 4.02 32.37 0.89
N LYS A 69 2.95 33.10 1.23
CA LYS A 69 3.05 34.40 1.87
C LYS A 69 1.90 34.61 2.84
N LYS A 70 2.19 34.96 4.07
CA LYS A 70 1.17 35.39 5.04
C LYS A 70 0.60 36.74 4.64
N ILE A 71 -0.71 36.79 4.50
CA ILE A 71 -1.48 37.99 4.15
C ILE A 71 -2.43 38.31 5.28
N VAL A 72 -2.45 39.57 5.69
CA VAL A 72 -3.35 40.08 6.72
C VAL A 72 -4.39 40.97 6.04
N LEU A 73 -5.65 40.58 6.08
CA LEU A 73 -6.76 41.30 5.47
C LEU A 73 -7.55 42.06 6.55
N PHE A 74 -7.57 43.39 6.46
CA PHE A 74 -8.34 44.27 7.36
C PHE A 74 -9.32 45.16 6.61
N ASN A 75 -9.22 45.24 5.27
CA ASN A 75 -10.02 46.13 4.43
C ASN A 75 -10.79 45.30 3.39
N ASP A 76 -11.87 45.84 2.87
CA ASP A 76 -12.74 45.18 1.90
C ASP A 76 -12.00 44.75 0.62
N ASN A 77 -10.92 45.47 0.24
CA ASN A 77 -10.10 45.14 -0.94
C ASN A 77 -8.61 45.33 -0.63
N LEU A 78 -7.81 44.31 -0.79
CA LEU A 78 -6.36 44.33 -0.67
C LEU A 78 -5.69 43.97 -1.97
N HIS A 79 -4.93 44.91 -2.54
CA HIS A 79 -4.07 44.63 -3.69
C HIS A 79 -2.62 44.37 -3.19
N ILE A 80 -2.12 43.16 -3.39
CA ILE A 80 -0.80 42.76 -2.84
C ILE A 80 0.36 42.98 -3.83
N GLY A 81 0.08 43.58 -5.00
CA GLY A 81 1.07 43.91 -6.01
C GLY A 81 1.55 42.72 -6.84
N GLU A 82 2.79 42.79 -7.29
CA GLU A 82 3.43 41.75 -8.07
C GLU A 82 4.03 40.68 -7.18
N LEU A 83 3.76 39.41 -7.48
CA LEU A 83 4.35 38.25 -6.86
C LEU A 83 5.23 37.55 -7.89
N PHE A 84 6.46 37.26 -7.50
CA PHE A 84 7.42 36.59 -8.37
C PHE A 84 7.57 35.13 -7.98
N LEU A 85 7.38 34.25 -8.96
CA LEU A 85 7.60 32.81 -8.82
C LEU A 85 8.92 32.44 -9.48
N ASN A 86 9.76 31.71 -8.75
CA ASN A 86 10.96 31.12 -9.29
C ASN A 86 10.60 29.90 -10.13
N ARG A 87 11.29 29.70 -11.25
CA ARG A 87 11.12 28.45 -12.01
C ARG A 87 11.70 27.28 -11.23
N ASP A 88 10.86 26.31 -10.97
CA ASP A 88 11.28 24.99 -10.49
C ASP A 88 11.01 23.95 -11.57
N THR A 89 12.06 23.28 -11.95
CA THR A 89 12.03 22.28 -13.01
C THR A 89 11.96 20.85 -12.44
N ILE A 90 11.90 20.69 -11.12
CA ILE A 90 12.10 19.40 -10.47
C ILE A 90 10.92 18.98 -9.56
N SER A 91 10.23 19.90 -8.93
CA SER A 91 9.15 19.53 -8.02
C SER A 91 7.78 19.82 -8.63
N ILE A 92 7.09 18.77 -9.05
CA ILE A 92 5.68 18.70 -8.79
C ILE A 92 5.59 18.16 -7.35
N GLU A 93 5.74 19.02 -6.38
CA GLU A 93 5.09 18.78 -5.12
C GLU A 93 3.60 18.84 -5.43
N GLU A 94 3.02 17.68 -5.70
CA GLU A 94 1.59 17.51 -5.63
C GLU A 94 1.22 18.00 -4.23
N ILE A 95 0.46 19.09 -4.15
CA ILE A 95 0.05 19.71 -2.90
C ILE A 95 -0.85 18.70 -2.22
N ILE A 96 -0.27 17.91 -1.36
CA ILE A 96 -1.03 17.10 -0.44
C ILE A 96 -1.30 17.99 0.74
N VAL A 97 -2.48 18.58 0.73
CA VAL A 97 -3.04 19.26 1.86
C VAL A 97 -3.43 18.20 2.89
N ASP A 98 -2.45 17.72 3.63
CA ASP A 98 -2.69 17.05 4.89
C ASP A 98 -2.60 18.08 6.02
N SER A 99 -3.48 19.10 5.92
CA SER A 99 -3.47 20.30 6.78
C SER A 99 -3.86 20.02 8.23
N HIS A 100 -4.18 18.78 8.61
CA HIS A 100 -4.83 18.51 9.89
C HIS A 100 -4.19 17.41 10.74
N ASN A 101 -3.02 16.88 10.36
CA ASN A 101 -2.34 15.91 11.20
C ASN A 101 -1.12 16.53 11.91
N LYS A 102 -1.38 17.32 12.97
CA LYS A 102 -0.31 17.83 13.82
C LYS A 102 0.36 16.76 14.70
N MET A 103 -0.22 15.55 14.77
CA MET A 103 0.42 14.39 15.37
C MET A 103 1.45 13.83 14.39
N GLU A 104 2.74 14.04 14.65
CA GLU A 104 3.75 13.26 13.97
C GLU A 104 3.59 11.79 14.36
N PRO A 105 3.40 10.86 13.41
CA PRO A 105 3.34 9.45 13.74
C PRO A 105 4.65 9.05 14.43
N ILE A 106 4.56 8.41 15.58
CA ILE A 106 5.71 7.73 16.16
C ILE A 106 5.92 6.47 15.32
N SER A 107 6.74 6.63 14.32
CA SER A 107 7.26 5.51 13.58
C SER A 107 8.56 5.06 14.21
N PHE A 108 8.62 3.82 14.59
CA PHE A 108 9.85 3.21 15.08
C PHE A 108 10.80 2.93 13.91
N ALA A 109 10.29 2.46 12.79
CA ALA A 109 10.97 2.49 11.50
C ALA A 109 10.39 3.63 10.66
N SER A 110 11.05 4.02 9.58
CA SER A 110 10.53 5.02 8.68
C SER A 110 9.07 4.74 8.31
N ASN A 111 8.17 5.64 8.62
CA ASN A 111 6.95 5.74 7.85
C ASN A 111 7.41 6.11 6.45
N ILE A 112 7.11 5.26 5.51
CA ILE A 112 7.52 5.48 4.13
C ILE A 112 6.31 6.06 3.45
N ASP A 113 6.37 7.32 3.11
CA ASP A 113 5.41 7.99 2.24
C ASP A 113 6.00 8.05 0.84
N PHE A 114 5.39 7.36 -0.11
CA PHE A 114 5.66 7.56 -1.53
C PHE A 114 4.63 8.53 -2.07
N ILE A 115 5.08 9.70 -2.47
CA ILE A 115 4.24 10.76 -2.97
C ILE A 115 4.93 11.39 -4.19
N GLY A 116 4.17 11.74 -5.21
CA GLY A 116 4.65 12.52 -6.33
C GLY A 116 5.77 11.85 -7.14
N ASP A 117 6.89 12.53 -7.29
CA ASP A 117 8.00 12.10 -8.17
C ASP A 117 8.68 10.81 -7.74
N ASP A 118 8.81 10.52 -6.44
CA ASP A 118 9.40 9.28 -5.95
C ASP A 118 8.57 8.06 -6.31
N TYR A 119 7.26 8.20 -6.28
CA TYR A 119 6.31 7.20 -6.74
C TYR A 119 6.48 6.93 -8.23
N HIS A 120 6.73 7.98 -8.99
CA HIS A 120 6.70 7.96 -10.44
C HIS A 120 8.04 7.60 -11.11
N LYS A 121 9.16 7.69 -10.40
CA LYS A 121 10.48 7.34 -10.93
C LYS A 121 10.60 5.86 -11.33
N ASN A 122 9.88 4.98 -10.63
CA ASN A 122 10.00 3.53 -10.72
C ASN A 122 8.63 2.85 -10.83
N LEU A 123 7.82 3.22 -11.81
CA LEU A 123 6.49 2.61 -11.94
C LEU A 123 6.61 1.13 -12.25
N LYS A 124 6.21 0.31 -11.29
CA LYS A 124 6.16 -1.13 -11.37
C LYS A 124 4.71 -1.60 -11.55
N THR A 125 4.53 -2.83 -12.00
CA THR A 125 3.19 -3.41 -12.18
C THR A 125 2.51 -3.64 -10.84
N THR A 126 3.21 -4.24 -9.87
CA THR A 126 2.63 -4.59 -8.57
C THR A 126 3.13 -3.69 -7.44
N LEU A 127 2.29 -3.56 -6.40
CA LEU A 127 2.62 -2.86 -5.16
C LEU A 127 3.92 -3.39 -4.53
N ALA A 128 4.09 -4.71 -4.47
CA ALA A 128 5.27 -5.33 -3.87
C ALA A 128 6.55 -5.00 -4.63
N GLN A 129 6.51 -4.98 -5.97
CA GLN A 129 7.66 -4.60 -6.81
C GLN A 129 8.08 -3.15 -6.56
N LEU A 130 7.13 -2.24 -6.35
CA LEU A 130 7.44 -0.84 -6.04
C LEU A 130 8.10 -0.70 -4.65
N LEU A 131 7.63 -1.50 -3.69
CA LEU A 131 8.10 -1.46 -2.32
C LEU A 131 9.41 -2.24 -2.07
N GLU A 132 9.82 -3.10 -3.00
CA GLU A 132 10.96 -4.01 -2.84
C GLU A 132 12.28 -3.30 -2.47
N ASN A 133 12.47 -2.09 -2.97
CA ASN A 133 13.71 -1.32 -2.74
C ASN A 133 13.74 -0.61 -1.39
N ARG A 134 12.78 -0.89 -0.48
CA ARG A 134 12.73 -0.29 0.86
C ARG A 134 13.15 -1.27 1.94
N VAL A 135 13.64 -0.71 3.04
CA VAL A 135 14.14 -1.48 4.18
C VAL A 135 13.03 -2.32 4.83
N GLY A 136 13.33 -3.56 5.20
CA GLY A 136 12.38 -4.47 5.83
C GLY A 136 11.28 -5.00 4.92
N LEU A 137 11.32 -4.68 3.60
CA LEU A 137 10.33 -5.10 2.62
C LEU A 137 10.93 -6.08 1.62
N SER A 138 10.16 -7.09 1.27
CA SER A 138 10.51 -8.11 0.29
C SER A 138 9.27 -8.47 -0.52
N ILE A 139 9.43 -9.25 -1.58
CA ILE A 139 8.34 -9.70 -2.44
C ILE A 139 8.19 -11.20 -2.30
N GLN A 140 6.96 -11.68 -2.20
CA GLN A 140 6.59 -13.04 -2.53
C GLN A 140 5.91 -13.01 -3.90
N SER A 141 6.55 -13.57 -4.94
CA SER A 141 6.01 -13.55 -6.30
C SER A 141 5.70 -14.96 -6.82
N MET A 142 4.64 -15.06 -7.61
CA MET A 142 4.25 -16.28 -8.33
C MET A 142 3.87 -15.97 -9.79
N GLY A 143 4.51 -14.97 -10.39
CA GLY A 143 4.24 -14.45 -11.73
C GLY A 143 4.25 -12.94 -11.77
N GLN A 144 3.86 -12.37 -12.91
CA GLN A 144 3.89 -10.91 -13.09
C GLN A 144 2.79 -10.19 -12.33
N ALA A 145 1.61 -10.82 -12.22
CA ALA A 145 0.46 -10.27 -11.52
C ALA A 145 0.56 -10.46 -10.01
N VAL A 146 1.12 -11.60 -9.59
CA VAL A 146 1.15 -11.99 -8.20
C VAL A 146 2.44 -11.53 -7.54
N GLY A 147 2.37 -10.39 -6.91
CA GLY A 147 3.44 -9.83 -6.09
C GLY A 147 2.87 -9.38 -4.75
N GLN A 148 3.10 -10.16 -3.71
CA GLN A 148 2.65 -9.82 -2.36
C GLN A 148 3.80 -9.22 -1.55
N PRO A 149 3.59 -8.09 -0.86
CA PRO A 149 4.57 -7.55 0.07
C PRO A 149 4.82 -8.50 1.23
N VAL A 150 6.07 -8.56 1.68
CA VAL A 150 6.47 -9.25 2.91
C VAL A 150 7.20 -8.25 3.79
N LEU A 151 6.64 -7.95 4.97
CA LEU A 151 7.15 -6.96 5.91
C LEU A 151 7.87 -7.68 7.03
N ARG A 152 9.21 -7.58 7.11
CA ARG A 152 10.03 -8.23 8.16
C ARG A 152 9.81 -9.75 8.31
N GLY A 153 9.41 -10.42 7.23
CA GLY A 153 9.03 -11.84 7.24
C GLY A 153 7.54 -12.09 7.50
N TYR A 154 6.75 -11.08 7.87
CA TYR A 154 5.30 -11.17 7.95
C TYR A 154 4.67 -11.09 6.56
N LYS A 155 3.78 -12.04 6.28
CA LYS A 155 3.05 -12.15 5.03
C LYS A 155 1.65 -11.55 5.17
N SER A 156 0.91 -11.60 4.09
CA SER A 156 -0.37 -10.96 3.83
C SER A 156 -1.41 -10.96 4.96
N ASP A 157 -1.43 -11.96 5.79
CA ASP A 157 -2.41 -12.10 6.88
C ASP A 157 -1.95 -11.47 8.22
N ARG A 158 -0.75 -10.84 8.27
CA ARG A 158 -0.16 -10.20 9.46
C ARG A 158 0.24 -8.75 9.28
N PHE A 159 -0.15 -8.16 8.17
CA PHE A 159 -0.21 -6.72 7.97
C PHE A 159 -1.55 -6.37 7.31
N LEU A 160 -1.97 -5.13 7.41
CA LEU A 160 -3.18 -4.70 6.73
C LEU A 160 -2.82 -3.99 5.43
N LEU A 161 -3.55 -4.36 4.37
CA LEU A 161 -3.57 -3.61 3.14
C LEU A 161 -4.88 -2.82 3.08
N THR A 162 -4.75 -1.50 3.05
CA THR A 162 -5.88 -0.57 3.05
C THR A 162 -5.84 0.36 1.85
N GLU A 163 -6.99 0.88 1.49
CA GLU A 163 -7.13 1.99 0.56
C GLU A 163 -7.90 3.11 1.25
N ASP A 164 -7.24 4.26 1.44
CA ASP A 164 -7.76 5.40 2.20
C ASP A 164 -8.28 4.97 3.60
N GLY A 165 -7.49 4.15 4.31
CA GLY A 165 -7.76 3.73 5.69
C GLY A 165 -8.72 2.55 5.87
N ILE A 166 -9.39 2.07 4.84
CA ILE A 166 -10.29 0.90 4.89
C ILE A 166 -9.69 -0.27 4.11
N THR A 167 -9.86 -1.49 4.59
CA THR A 167 -9.33 -2.70 3.94
C THR A 167 -9.70 -2.76 2.46
N ILE A 168 -8.73 -3.19 1.63
CA ILE A 168 -8.90 -3.24 0.17
C ILE A 168 -9.97 -4.25 -0.29
N GLY A 169 -10.21 -5.28 0.54
CA GLY A 169 -11.31 -6.22 0.39
C GLY A 169 -11.19 -7.15 -0.81
N ASP A 170 -9.99 -7.54 -1.18
CA ASP A 170 -9.72 -8.68 -2.07
C ASP A 170 -9.36 -9.92 -1.27
N LEU A 171 -9.07 -11.03 -1.95
CA LEU A 171 -8.67 -12.29 -1.34
C LEU A 171 -7.15 -12.55 -1.43
N SER A 172 -6.35 -11.51 -1.65
CA SER A 172 -4.88 -11.65 -1.77
C SER A 172 -4.21 -12.16 -0.49
N ASN A 173 -4.89 -12.05 0.65
CA ASN A 173 -4.40 -12.54 1.94
C ASN A 173 -4.78 -14.00 2.25
N THR A 174 -5.63 -14.64 1.45
CA THR A 174 -6.04 -16.04 1.66
C THR A 174 -5.08 -17.03 1.03
N SER A 175 -4.46 -16.67 -0.08
CA SER A 175 -3.47 -17.53 -0.75
C SER A 175 -2.33 -16.73 -1.39
N THR A 176 -1.20 -17.41 -1.59
CA THR A 176 0.01 -16.79 -2.15
C THR A 176 0.00 -16.61 -3.66
N ASP A 177 -0.93 -17.22 -4.37
CA ASP A 177 -1.18 -17.13 -5.81
C ASP A 177 -2.27 -16.12 -6.18
N HIS A 178 -2.93 -15.52 -5.18
CA HIS A 178 -3.92 -14.47 -5.42
C HIS A 178 -3.25 -13.10 -5.57
N ALA A 179 -3.51 -12.44 -6.70
CA ALA A 179 -3.02 -11.09 -6.95
C ALA A 179 -3.73 -10.05 -6.07
N ILE A 180 -2.99 -9.01 -5.70
CA ILE A 180 -3.57 -7.82 -5.07
C ILE A 180 -4.31 -7.02 -6.16
N SER A 181 -5.55 -6.61 -5.87
CA SER A 181 -6.40 -5.83 -6.78
C SER A 181 -5.96 -4.35 -6.88
N VAL A 182 -4.68 -4.11 -7.12
CA VAL A 182 -4.05 -2.79 -7.18
C VAL A 182 -3.05 -2.75 -8.33
N ASP A 183 -3.32 -1.91 -9.35
CA ASP A 183 -2.30 -1.55 -10.35
C ASP A 183 -1.69 -0.20 -9.97
N MET A 184 -0.38 -0.18 -9.85
CA MET A 184 0.32 1.01 -9.37
C MET A 184 0.21 2.22 -10.31
N ALA A 185 -0.17 2.04 -11.57
CA ALA A 185 -0.39 3.16 -12.48
C ALA A 185 -1.63 4.02 -12.12
N SER A 186 -2.60 3.48 -11.36
CA SER A 186 -3.82 4.19 -10.96
C SER A 186 -3.77 4.85 -9.59
N TYR A 187 -2.73 4.56 -8.79
CA TYR A 187 -2.54 5.11 -7.45
C TYR A 187 -1.50 6.22 -7.44
N LYS A 188 -1.55 7.07 -6.42
CA LYS A 188 -0.66 8.24 -6.30
C LYS A 188 0.11 8.32 -5.00
N LYS A 189 -0.38 7.64 -3.96
CA LYS A 189 0.22 7.66 -2.64
C LYS A 189 0.25 6.27 -2.04
N ILE A 190 1.34 5.94 -1.37
CA ILE A 190 1.47 4.75 -0.54
C ILE A 190 2.07 5.18 0.79
N LYS A 191 1.42 4.78 1.87
CA LYS A 191 1.95 4.94 3.23
C LYS A 191 2.23 3.56 3.83
N ILE A 192 3.38 3.41 4.46
CA ILE A 192 3.67 2.27 5.32
C ILE A 192 3.69 2.77 6.75
N ILE A 193 2.73 2.30 7.54
CA ILE A 193 2.49 2.76 8.90
C ILE A 193 2.91 1.65 9.85
N ARG A 194 3.68 1.99 10.87
CA ARG A 194 4.15 1.08 11.91
C ARG A 194 3.95 1.72 13.30
N GLY A 195 4.00 0.90 14.35
CA GLY A 195 3.84 1.37 15.72
C GLY A 195 2.40 1.67 16.14
N PRO A 196 2.17 2.53 17.16
CA PRO A 196 0.87 2.70 17.80
C PRO A 196 -0.28 3.11 16.86
N GLU A 197 -0.01 3.90 15.83
CA GLU A 197 -1.04 4.38 14.89
C GLU A 197 -1.71 3.25 14.11
N THR A 198 -1.05 2.11 13.94
CA THR A 198 -1.59 0.96 13.18
C THR A 198 -2.90 0.42 13.75
N LEU A 199 -3.14 0.55 15.07
CA LEU A 199 -4.35 0.08 15.72
C LEU A 199 -5.60 0.89 15.35
N LEU A 200 -5.45 2.07 14.75
CA LEU A 200 -6.59 2.81 14.17
C LEU A 200 -7.16 2.10 12.94
N TYR A 201 -6.35 1.31 12.23
CA TYR A 201 -6.72 0.61 11.00
C TYR A 201 -7.28 -0.80 11.27
N GLY A 202 -6.78 -1.49 12.28
CA GLY A 202 -7.24 -2.84 12.62
C GLY A 202 -6.42 -3.49 13.73
N SER A 203 -6.80 -4.72 14.10
CA SER A 203 -6.13 -5.51 15.14
C SER A 203 -4.92 -6.30 14.61
N ASN A 204 -4.96 -6.70 13.34
CA ASN A 204 -3.94 -7.56 12.71
C ASN A 204 -2.80 -6.75 12.08
N THR A 205 -2.00 -6.08 12.90
CA THR A 205 -1.05 -5.07 12.44
C THR A 205 0.38 -5.23 12.96
N ILE A 206 0.77 -6.42 13.37
CA ILE A 206 2.15 -6.66 13.88
C ILE A 206 3.21 -6.38 12.79
N GLY A 207 2.92 -6.68 11.54
CA GLY A 207 3.78 -6.31 10.41
C GLY A 207 3.69 -4.84 10.04
N GLY A 208 2.58 -4.17 10.37
CA GLY A 208 2.26 -2.79 9.99
C GLY A 208 1.00 -2.68 9.13
N VAL A 209 0.84 -1.51 8.52
CA VAL A 209 -0.23 -1.21 7.57
C VAL A 209 0.40 -0.65 6.29
N ILE A 210 -0.06 -1.12 5.14
CA ILE A 210 0.22 -0.50 3.85
C ILE A 210 -1.07 0.14 3.39
N ASP A 211 -1.10 1.47 3.35
CA ASP A 211 -2.25 2.23 2.89
C ASP A 211 -1.96 2.86 1.52
N VAL A 212 -2.81 2.58 0.54
CA VAL A 212 -2.70 3.13 -0.81
C VAL A 212 -3.81 4.14 -1.05
N SER A 213 -3.56 5.16 -1.87
CA SER A 213 -4.56 6.16 -2.21
C SER A 213 -4.51 6.56 -3.68
N ARG A 214 -5.70 6.75 -4.27
CA ARG A 214 -5.88 7.31 -5.62
C ARG A 214 -6.04 8.84 -5.61
N GLU A 215 -6.09 9.46 -4.43
CA GLU A 215 -6.36 10.89 -4.26
C GLU A 215 -7.62 11.34 -5.00
N THR A 216 -8.72 10.67 -4.73
CA THR A 216 -9.99 10.92 -5.40
C THR A 216 -10.63 12.26 -5.03
N GLY A 217 -10.14 12.95 -3.98
CA GLY A 217 -10.80 14.14 -3.48
C GLY A 217 -9.93 15.18 -2.76
N ASN A 218 -8.61 15.02 -2.74
CA ASN A 218 -7.71 15.94 -2.04
C ASN A 218 -7.02 16.97 -2.95
N ASN A 219 -7.45 17.07 -4.19
CA ASN A 219 -6.86 18.05 -5.08
C ASN A 219 -7.44 19.44 -4.83
N PRO A 220 -6.61 20.50 -4.89
CA PRO A 220 -7.09 21.86 -4.92
C PRO A 220 -8.10 22.00 -6.07
N ILE A 221 -9.10 22.81 -5.83
CA ILE A 221 -10.15 23.03 -6.80
C ILE A 221 -9.55 23.84 -7.93
N PHE A 222 -9.22 23.18 -9.03
CA PHE A 222 -8.87 23.85 -10.26
C PHE A 222 -10.14 24.53 -10.83
N ASP A 223 -10.01 25.71 -11.36
CA ASP A 223 -11.11 26.38 -12.07
C ASP A 223 -11.18 25.96 -13.55
N HIS A 224 -10.24 25.13 -14.00
CA HIS A 224 -10.15 24.61 -15.36
C HIS A 224 -10.04 23.07 -15.38
N ILE A 225 -10.40 22.48 -16.53
CA ILE A 225 -10.24 21.04 -16.74
C ILE A 225 -8.75 20.71 -16.74
N SER A 226 -8.36 19.75 -15.93
CA SER A 226 -7.00 19.20 -15.95
C SER A 226 -7.02 17.71 -16.27
N TYR A 227 -5.95 17.23 -16.88
CA TYR A 227 -5.80 15.83 -17.20
C TYR A 227 -4.36 15.36 -17.05
N GLN A 228 -4.23 14.12 -16.70
CA GLN A 228 -2.95 13.43 -16.60
C GLN A 228 -3.04 12.17 -17.45
N SER A 229 -2.04 11.92 -18.26
CA SER A 229 -1.95 10.66 -19.00
C SER A 229 -0.58 10.03 -18.81
N VAL A 230 -0.58 8.70 -18.73
CA VAL A 230 0.61 7.86 -18.66
C VAL A 230 0.51 6.80 -19.73
N LEU A 231 1.53 6.72 -20.57
CA LEU A 231 1.71 5.66 -21.55
C LEU A 231 3.00 4.92 -21.23
N GLY A 232 2.97 3.60 -21.21
CA GLY A 232 4.19 2.84 -20.93
C GLY A 232 4.26 1.50 -21.66
N ALA A 233 5.48 1.00 -21.79
CA ALA A 233 5.79 -0.30 -22.35
C ALA A 233 6.99 -0.93 -21.66
N GLU A 234 7.00 -2.28 -21.61
CA GLU A 234 8.08 -3.07 -21.01
C GLU A 234 8.49 -4.21 -21.94
N SER A 235 9.79 -4.41 -22.12
CA SER A 235 10.31 -5.37 -23.10
C SER A 235 10.30 -6.83 -22.65
N SER A 236 10.44 -7.09 -21.32
CA SER A 236 10.58 -8.46 -20.79
C SER A 236 9.30 -9.30 -20.90
N ASN A 237 8.17 -8.65 -21.10
CA ASN A 237 6.85 -9.27 -21.15
C ASN A 237 5.95 -8.66 -22.23
N ASN A 238 6.49 -7.84 -23.13
CA ASN A 238 5.73 -7.08 -24.13
C ASN A 238 4.56 -6.27 -23.54
N SER A 239 4.73 -5.79 -22.29
CA SER A 239 3.69 -5.00 -21.63
C SER A 239 3.44 -3.68 -22.34
N LYS A 240 2.18 -3.31 -22.41
CA LYS A 240 1.71 -1.96 -22.79
C LYS A 240 0.62 -1.53 -21.83
N TYR A 241 0.66 -0.27 -21.44
CA TYR A 241 -0.39 0.26 -20.59
C TYR A 241 -0.64 1.75 -20.85
N VAL A 242 -1.87 2.14 -20.57
CA VAL A 242 -2.32 3.52 -20.58
C VAL A 242 -3.13 3.81 -19.34
N ASN A 243 -2.88 4.95 -18.71
CA ASN A 243 -3.76 5.49 -17.67
C ASN A 243 -4.08 6.94 -18.00
N ILE A 244 -5.36 7.31 -17.98
CA ILE A 244 -5.85 8.66 -18.20
C ILE A 244 -6.70 9.06 -17.00
N ILE A 245 -6.37 10.19 -16.40
CA ILE A 245 -7.10 10.78 -15.28
C ILE A 245 -7.55 12.16 -15.71
N THR A 246 -8.83 12.48 -15.54
CA THR A 246 -9.41 13.78 -15.87
C THR A 246 -10.13 14.35 -14.66
N TYR A 247 -9.86 15.61 -14.36
CA TYR A 247 -10.55 16.40 -13.35
C TYR A 247 -11.42 17.44 -14.03
N LEU A 248 -12.72 17.45 -13.70
CA LEU A 248 -13.74 18.31 -14.27
C LEU A 248 -14.35 19.16 -13.14
N PRO A 249 -13.85 20.36 -12.90
CA PRO A 249 -14.46 21.28 -11.95
C PRO A 249 -15.80 21.77 -12.52
N ILE A 250 -16.87 21.71 -11.73
CA ILE A 250 -18.15 22.34 -12.05
C ILE A 250 -18.14 23.78 -11.56
N ASN A 251 -17.58 23.98 -10.38
CA ASN A 251 -17.38 25.27 -9.73
C ASN A 251 -16.35 25.08 -8.59
N ILE A 252 -16.02 26.15 -7.86
CA ILE A 252 -15.05 26.16 -6.76
C ILE A 252 -15.33 25.19 -5.60
N ARG A 253 -16.46 24.49 -5.60
CA ARG A 253 -16.84 23.53 -4.53
C ARG A 253 -17.13 22.14 -5.05
N ASN A 254 -17.30 21.98 -6.35
CA ASN A 254 -17.78 20.72 -6.92
C ASN A 254 -16.88 20.27 -8.07
N GLN A 255 -16.39 19.05 -7.97
CA GLN A 255 -15.51 18.46 -8.97
C GLN A 255 -15.88 17.02 -9.25
N PHE A 256 -15.84 16.61 -10.51
CA PHE A 256 -15.79 15.21 -10.92
C PHE A 256 -14.36 14.81 -11.26
N ARG A 257 -14.03 13.56 -11.00
CA ARG A 257 -12.81 12.90 -11.46
C ARG A 257 -13.18 11.60 -12.14
N PHE A 258 -12.55 11.33 -13.28
CA PHE A 258 -12.64 10.07 -13.99
C PHE A 258 -11.25 9.54 -14.29
N SER A 259 -11.10 8.21 -14.20
CA SER A 259 -9.84 7.54 -14.55
C SER A 259 -10.11 6.23 -15.25
N VAL A 260 -9.35 5.96 -16.29
CA VAL A 260 -9.35 4.70 -17.03
C VAL A 260 -7.92 4.20 -17.12
N LEU A 261 -7.70 2.94 -16.74
CA LEU A 261 -6.44 2.25 -16.91
C LEU A 261 -6.67 0.97 -17.71
N GLU A 262 -5.80 0.72 -18.66
CA GLU A 262 -5.72 -0.53 -19.41
C GLU A 262 -4.26 -0.99 -19.47
N ARG A 263 -4.03 -2.25 -19.13
CA ARG A 263 -2.72 -2.90 -19.19
C ARG A 263 -2.84 -4.29 -19.79
N GLU A 264 -1.99 -4.56 -20.76
CA GLU A 264 -1.83 -5.87 -21.37
C GLU A 264 -0.37 -6.30 -21.30
N THR A 265 -0.11 -7.56 -20.94
CA THR A 265 1.21 -8.15 -20.95
C THR A 265 1.20 -9.52 -21.62
N GLY A 266 2.25 -9.87 -22.32
CA GLY A 266 2.53 -11.24 -22.71
C GLY A 266 3.23 -12.03 -21.60
N ASN A 267 3.74 -13.19 -21.94
CA ASN A 267 4.49 -14.04 -21.03
C ASN A 267 5.83 -13.42 -20.62
N GLN A 268 6.23 -13.64 -19.37
CA GLN A 268 7.47 -13.13 -18.79
C GLN A 268 8.69 -13.86 -19.38
N THR A 269 9.69 -13.10 -19.80
CA THR A 269 10.98 -13.61 -20.25
C THR A 269 12.02 -13.50 -19.16
N SER A 270 12.59 -14.62 -18.77
CA SER A 270 13.80 -14.75 -17.94
C SER A 270 15.05 -14.76 -18.83
N PRO A 271 16.26 -14.72 -18.29
CA PRO A 271 17.48 -14.75 -19.10
C PRO A 271 17.59 -15.92 -20.08
N ASN A 272 17.07 -17.08 -19.73
CA ASN A 272 17.25 -18.32 -20.47
C ASN A 272 15.97 -18.91 -21.09
N LYS A 273 14.79 -18.42 -20.68
CA LYS A 273 13.50 -18.94 -21.17
C LYS A 273 12.37 -17.93 -21.03
N THR A 274 11.34 -18.10 -21.84
CA THR A 274 10.03 -17.48 -21.61
C THR A 274 9.18 -18.41 -20.78
N LEU A 275 8.59 -17.89 -19.71
CA LEU A 275 7.73 -18.63 -18.80
C LEU A 275 6.31 -18.66 -19.38
N SER A 276 5.82 -19.86 -19.72
CA SER A 276 4.43 -20.00 -20.15
C SER A 276 3.45 -19.63 -19.06
N ASN A 277 2.26 -19.23 -19.45
CA ASN A 277 1.15 -18.89 -18.58
C ASN A 277 1.51 -17.86 -17.49
N THR A 278 2.09 -16.72 -17.90
CA THR A 278 2.42 -15.61 -17.00
C THR A 278 1.90 -14.25 -17.50
N GLY A 279 1.01 -14.25 -18.49
CA GLY A 279 0.37 -13.04 -19.00
C GLY A 279 -0.56 -12.37 -17.96
N LEU A 280 -0.82 -11.10 -18.17
CA LEU A 280 -1.73 -10.29 -17.35
C LEU A 280 -2.52 -9.33 -18.25
N SER A 281 -3.83 -9.27 -18.06
CA SER A 281 -4.70 -8.20 -18.55
C SER A 281 -5.36 -7.50 -17.36
N ASN A 282 -5.32 -6.18 -17.30
CA ASN A 282 -5.96 -5.40 -16.24
C ASN A 282 -6.67 -4.19 -16.80
N ASN A 283 -7.96 -4.06 -16.47
CA ASN A 283 -8.82 -2.96 -16.85
C ASN A 283 -9.43 -2.31 -15.60
N GLU A 284 -9.18 -1.01 -15.41
CA GLU A 284 -9.75 -0.25 -14.29
C GLU A 284 -10.56 0.96 -14.79
N LEU A 285 -11.72 1.15 -14.18
CA LEU A 285 -12.55 2.34 -14.35
C LEU A 285 -12.84 2.93 -12.96
N THR A 286 -12.53 4.21 -12.78
CA THR A 286 -12.81 4.93 -11.54
C THR A 286 -13.55 6.22 -11.84
N GLY A 287 -14.58 6.52 -11.05
CA GLY A 287 -15.27 7.79 -11.06
C GLY A 287 -15.44 8.33 -9.65
N SER A 288 -15.32 9.63 -9.45
CA SER A 288 -15.64 10.26 -8.16
C SER A 288 -16.28 11.63 -8.35
N TYR A 289 -17.10 11.99 -7.37
CA TYR A 289 -17.62 13.32 -7.14
C TYR A 289 -17.14 13.84 -5.81
N SER A 290 -16.62 15.05 -5.78
CA SER A 290 -16.13 15.73 -4.58
C SER A 290 -16.86 17.05 -4.37
N TYR A 291 -17.32 17.27 -3.15
CA TYR A 291 -17.88 18.52 -2.67
C TYR A 291 -17.02 19.09 -1.56
N PHE A 292 -16.62 20.34 -1.67
CA PHE A 292 -15.79 21.08 -0.70
C PHE A 292 -16.60 22.24 -0.11
N GLY A 293 -17.12 22.05 1.08
CA GLY A 293 -17.76 23.10 1.87
C GLY A 293 -16.74 23.89 2.70
N LYS A 294 -17.20 24.91 3.42
CA LYS A 294 -16.34 25.72 4.32
C LYS A 294 -15.80 24.92 5.51
N THR A 295 -16.55 23.97 6.01
CA THR A 295 -16.24 23.17 7.22
C THR A 295 -16.53 21.67 7.02
N ASN A 296 -16.77 21.25 5.79
CA ASN A 296 -17.07 19.85 5.48
C ASN A 296 -16.68 19.51 4.05
N GLN A 297 -16.33 18.27 3.86
CA GLN A 297 -16.01 17.68 2.57
C GLN A 297 -16.78 16.37 2.41
N LEU A 298 -17.26 16.12 1.21
CA LEU A 298 -17.90 14.85 0.83
C LEU A 298 -17.28 14.35 -0.45
N ILE A 299 -16.83 13.09 -0.45
CA ILE A 299 -16.34 12.41 -1.63
C ILE A 299 -17.14 11.12 -1.80
N ILE A 300 -17.70 10.94 -2.97
CA ILE A 300 -18.33 9.68 -3.37
C ILE A 300 -17.55 9.14 -4.54
N SER A 301 -17.08 7.91 -4.44
CA SER A 301 -16.33 7.28 -5.52
C SER A 301 -16.83 5.87 -5.83
N PHE A 302 -16.61 5.47 -7.05
CA PHE A 302 -16.90 4.16 -7.58
C PHE A 302 -15.69 3.66 -8.37
N ASP A 303 -15.32 2.40 -8.20
CA ASP A 303 -14.31 1.74 -9.00
C ASP A 303 -14.73 0.34 -9.45
N LYS A 304 -14.26 -0.05 -10.62
CA LYS A 304 -14.37 -1.39 -11.17
C LYS A 304 -13.01 -1.81 -11.72
N ILE A 305 -12.55 -2.97 -11.28
CA ILE A 305 -11.30 -3.60 -11.69
C ILE A 305 -11.64 -4.97 -12.24
N ASN A 306 -11.14 -5.30 -13.44
CA ASN A 306 -11.13 -6.64 -13.99
C ASN A 306 -9.67 -7.01 -14.25
N MET A 307 -9.23 -8.15 -13.71
CA MET A 307 -7.87 -8.61 -13.86
C MET A 307 -7.88 -10.10 -14.23
N ASP A 308 -7.31 -10.44 -15.36
CA ASP A 308 -7.10 -11.81 -15.83
C ASP A 308 -5.60 -12.08 -15.87
N TYR A 309 -5.15 -13.16 -15.23
CA TYR A 309 -3.72 -13.48 -15.17
C TYR A 309 -3.45 -14.97 -15.05
N GLY A 310 -2.23 -15.37 -15.42
CA GLY A 310 -1.79 -16.76 -15.36
C GLY A 310 -0.75 -17.00 -14.25
N ILE A 311 -0.78 -18.20 -13.70
CA ILE A 311 0.25 -18.79 -12.85
C ILE A 311 0.96 -19.87 -13.67
N PRO A 312 2.31 -19.86 -13.77
CA PRO A 312 3.04 -20.82 -14.58
C PRO A 312 2.93 -22.23 -14.00
N GLY A 313 2.89 -23.22 -14.88
CA GLY A 313 2.82 -24.62 -14.50
C GLY A 313 4.14 -25.16 -13.94
N SER A 314 4.05 -26.29 -13.25
CA SER A 314 5.18 -27.04 -12.71
C SER A 314 5.00 -28.54 -12.92
N LEU A 315 6.12 -29.26 -13.08
CA LEU A 315 6.10 -30.72 -13.15
C LEU A 315 5.66 -31.38 -11.83
N GLU A 316 5.72 -30.65 -10.72
CA GLU A 316 5.30 -31.11 -9.39
C GLU A 316 3.83 -30.76 -9.09
N GLY A 317 3.11 -30.12 -10.04
CA GLY A 317 1.72 -29.69 -9.90
C GLY A 317 1.02 -29.62 -11.26
N HIS A 318 0.25 -28.54 -11.51
CA HIS A 318 -0.41 -28.35 -12.81
C HIS A 318 0.61 -28.02 -13.90
N ILE A 319 0.84 -28.93 -14.82
CA ILE A 319 1.86 -28.79 -15.89
C ILE A 319 1.58 -27.57 -16.75
N ASP A 320 0.32 -27.32 -17.07
CA ASP A 320 -0.11 -26.23 -17.95
C ASP A 320 -0.35 -24.90 -17.23
N GLY A 321 -0.32 -24.89 -15.87
CA GLY A 321 -0.60 -23.74 -15.05
C GLY A 321 -2.08 -23.51 -14.77
N VAL A 322 -2.38 -22.37 -14.12
CA VAL A 322 -3.72 -21.96 -13.70
C VAL A 322 -4.01 -20.57 -14.24
N ASP A 323 -5.17 -20.38 -14.87
CA ASP A 323 -5.67 -19.07 -15.28
C ASP A 323 -6.65 -18.53 -14.24
N ILE A 324 -6.48 -17.29 -13.85
CA ILE A 324 -7.28 -16.65 -12.81
C ILE A 324 -7.98 -15.43 -13.39
N LYS A 325 -9.29 -15.34 -13.14
CA LYS A 325 -10.13 -14.19 -13.50
C LYS A 325 -10.71 -13.55 -12.25
N MET A 326 -10.44 -12.28 -12.07
CA MET A 326 -10.87 -11.49 -10.92
C MET A 326 -11.66 -10.27 -11.34
N THR A 327 -12.77 -10.02 -10.66
CA THR A 327 -13.52 -8.76 -10.77
C THR A 327 -13.74 -8.18 -9.38
N LYS A 328 -13.42 -6.91 -9.20
CA LYS A 328 -13.77 -6.14 -8.01
C LYS A 328 -14.54 -4.89 -8.40
N ARG A 329 -15.62 -4.62 -7.65
CA ARG A 329 -16.37 -3.37 -7.72
C ARG A 329 -16.44 -2.78 -6.33
N SER A 330 -16.17 -1.50 -6.19
CA SER A 330 -16.35 -0.84 -4.90
C SER A 330 -17.04 0.51 -5.03
N GLN A 331 -17.76 0.87 -3.97
CA GLN A 331 -18.36 2.17 -3.76
C GLN A 331 -17.85 2.72 -2.45
N LYS A 332 -17.47 3.97 -2.43
CA LYS A 332 -16.85 4.61 -1.26
C LYS A 332 -17.51 5.96 -0.99
N LEU A 333 -17.76 6.26 0.26
CA LEU A 333 -18.18 7.55 0.74
C LEU A 333 -17.21 7.99 1.84
N ASN A 334 -16.57 9.13 1.64
CA ASN A 334 -15.74 9.78 2.64
C ASN A 334 -16.38 11.12 3.01
N TYR A 335 -16.68 11.30 4.27
CA TYR A 335 -17.25 12.55 4.80
C TYR A 335 -16.35 13.07 5.90
N HIS A 336 -15.89 14.28 5.71
CA HIS A 336 -15.13 15.04 6.69
C HIS A 336 -15.94 16.25 7.17
N LYS A 337 -15.86 16.57 8.46
CA LYS A 337 -16.47 17.77 9.02
C LYS A 337 -15.63 18.32 10.17
N ASP A 338 -15.35 19.63 10.13
CA ASP A 338 -14.86 20.35 11.27
C ASP A 338 -15.97 20.47 12.33
N VAL A 339 -15.65 20.09 13.55
CA VAL A 339 -16.59 20.08 14.66
C VAL A 339 -15.98 20.82 15.87
N LYS A 340 -16.85 21.32 16.76
CA LYS A 340 -16.44 21.84 18.06
C LYS A 340 -17.24 21.11 19.13
N TYR A 341 -16.81 19.87 19.45
CA TYR A 341 -17.55 19.02 20.37
C TYR A 341 -16.61 18.42 21.42
N ARG A 342 -16.74 18.82 22.68
CA ARG A 342 -15.96 18.28 23.82
C ARG A 342 -14.44 18.26 23.61
N GLY A 343 -13.91 19.25 22.88
CA GLY A 343 -12.48 19.36 22.60
C GLY A 343 -12.03 18.61 21.33
N PHE A 344 -12.94 17.90 20.65
CA PHE A 344 -12.67 17.39 19.32
C PHE A 344 -12.91 18.47 18.26
N GLU A 345 -12.09 18.46 17.22
CA GLU A 345 -12.08 19.45 16.15
C GLU A 345 -12.50 18.88 14.81
N ARG A 346 -12.40 17.55 14.64
CA ARG A 346 -12.63 16.87 13.37
C ARG A 346 -13.46 15.60 13.56
N LEU A 347 -14.41 15.37 12.65
CA LEU A 347 -15.15 14.14 12.48
C LEU A 347 -14.92 13.62 11.06
N ASP A 348 -14.43 12.39 10.95
CA ASP A 348 -14.33 11.64 9.70
C ASP A 348 -15.29 10.45 9.73
N ILE A 349 -16.00 10.22 8.64
CA ILE A 349 -16.87 9.05 8.44
C ILE A 349 -16.53 8.47 7.07
N ASP A 350 -16.05 7.24 7.07
CA ASP A 350 -15.69 6.50 5.88
C ASP A 350 -16.57 5.27 5.76
N GLN A 351 -17.22 5.10 4.61
CA GLN A 351 -18.04 3.95 4.30
C GLN A 351 -17.57 3.33 3.00
N ARG A 352 -17.55 2.00 2.94
CA ARG A 352 -17.19 1.26 1.74
C ARG A 352 -18.08 0.03 1.56
N TYR A 353 -18.51 -0.21 0.32
CA TYR A 353 -19.11 -1.46 -0.11
C TYR A 353 -18.25 -2.06 -1.22
N ILE A 354 -17.92 -3.36 -1.11
CA ILE A 354 -17.10 -4.10 -2.06
C ILE A 354 -17.85 -5.35 -2.47
N SER A 355 -17.86 -5.62 -3.78
CA SER A 355 -18.23 -6.92 -4.35
C SER A 355 -17.04 -7.45 -5.11
N TYR A 356 -16.56 -8.64 -4.74
CA TYR A 356 -15.38 -9.29 -5.29
C TYR A 356 -15.73 -10.70 -5.75
N SER A 357 -15.21 -11.09 -6.92
CA SER A 357 -15.28 -12.44 -7.45
C SER A 357 -13.93 -12.86 -8.04
N HIS A 358 -13.60 -14.13 -7.85
CA HIS A 358 -12.36 -14.76 -8.25
C HIS A 358 -12.67 -16.17 -8.76
N SER A 359 -12.15 -16.54 -9.91
CA SER A 359 -12.35 -17.87 -10.49
C SER A 359 -11.05 -18.39 -11.07
N GLU A 360 -10.70 -19.63 -10.76
CA GLU A 360 -9.51 -20.31 -11.23
C GLU A 360 -9.89 -21.39 -12.24
N TYR A 361 -9.12 -21.47 -13.30
CA TYR A 361 -9.29 -22.41 -14.39
C TYR A 361 -7.98 -23.19 -14.58
N GLU A 362 -8.06 -24.50 -14.60
CA GLU A 362 -6.96 -25.29 -15.13
C GLU A 362 -6.85 -25.02 -16.64
N ASN A 363 -5.62 -24.85 -17.14
CA ASN A 363 -5.40 -24.50 -18.52
C ASN A 363 -6.12 -25.47 -19.48
N GLY A 364 -6.93 -24.91 -20.38
CA GLY A 364 -7.75 -25.66 -21.34
C GLY A 364 -9.15 -26.04 -20.84
N ASN A 365 -9.52 -25.82 -19.59
CA ASN A 365 -10.86 -26.07 -19.08
C ASN A 365 -11.78 -24.87 -19.26
N ASN A 366 -13.04 -25.13 -19.63
CA ASN A 366 -14.07 -24.09 -19.78
C ASN A 366 -14.89 -23.85 -18.50
N TYR A 367 -14.65 -24.62 -17.44
CA TYR A 367 -15.30 -24.47 -16.14
C TYR A 367 -14.28 -24.15 -15.06
N SER A 368 -14.67 -23.31 -14.11
CA SER A 368 -13.80 -22.95 -13.00
C SER A 368 -13.65 -24.14 -12.04
N THR A 369 -12.40 -24.44 -11.70
CA THR A 369 -12.09 -25.47 -10.68
C THR A 369 -12.24 -24.91 -9.28
N VAL A 370 -11.99 -23.60 -9.09
CA VAL A 370 -12.18 -22.86 -7.86
C VAL A 370 -12.98 -21.58 -8.15
N SER A 371 -13.92 -21.26 -7.31
CA SER A 371 -14.70 -20.02 -7.38
C SER A 371 -14.86 -19.43 -5.98
N LEU A 372 -14.37 -18.20 -5.80
CA LEU A 372 -14.43 -17.48 -4.54
C LEU A 372 -15.14 -16.14 -4.74
N GLY A 373 -15.97 -15.75 -3.79
CA GLY A 373 -16.67 -14.48 -3.83
C GLY A 373 -16.85 -13.87 -2.45
N GLN A 374 -16.93 -12.55 -2.40
CA GLN A 374 -17.31 -11.87 -1.16
C GLN A 374 -17.98 -10.54 -1.40
N ASN A 375 -18.92 -10.21 -0.53
CA ASN A 375 -19.49 -8.88 -0.39
C ASN A 375 -19.14 -8.33 0.98
N ILE A 376 -18.56 -7.13 1.02
CA ILE A 376 -18.13 -6.49 2.26
C ILE A 376 -18.79 -5.12 2.37
N PHE A 377 -19.46 -4.86 3.47
CA PHE A 377 -19.88 -3.53 3.87
C PHE A 377 -19.07 -3.10 5.09
N SER A 378 -18.44 -1.95 5.02
CA SER A 378 -17.63 -1.37 6.11
C SER A 378 -18.01 0.07 6.36
N ILE A 379 -18.05 0.48 7.61
CA ILE A 379 -18.17 1.86 8.03
C ILE A 379 -17.25 2.12 9.22
N GLN A 380 -16.55 3.24 9.18
CA GLN A 380 -15.69 3.71 10.26
C GLN A 380 -16.01 5.15 10.57
N SER A 381 -15.99 5.54 11.84
CA SER A 381 -16.06 6.92 12.27
C SER A 381 -14.88 7.25 13.19
N LEU A 382 -14.33 8.45 13.04
CA LEU A 382 -13.18 8.92 13.80
C LEU A 382 -13.43 10.36 14.25
N LEU A 383 -13.36 10.61 15.56
CA LEU A 383 -13.30 11.93 16.16
C LEU A 383 -11.85 12.21 16.55
N SER A 384 -11.33 13.35 16.17
CA SER A 384 -9.92 13.69 16.41
C SER A 384 -9.70 15.16 16.80
N ASN A 385 -8.58 15.38 17.47
CA ASN A 385 -7.92 16.66 17.65
C ASN A 385 -6.40 16.46 17.61
N ASP A 386 -5.61 17.48 17.94
CA ASP A 386 -4.14 17.43 17.93
C ASP A 386 -3.53 16.34 18.83
N HIS A 387 -4.26 15.77 19.79
CA HIS A 387 -3.73 14.87 20.81
C HIS A 387 -4.51 13.57 20.97
N ILE A 388 -5.74 13.51 20.49
CA ILE A 388 -6.64 12.38 20.72
C ILE A 388 -7.34 12.01 19.43
N LYS A 389 -7.33 10.72 19.11
CA LYS A 389 -8.14 10.11 18.06
C LYS A 389 -8.97 9.02 18.71
N VAL A 390 -10.30 9.01 18.54
CA VAL A 390 -11.19 7.96 19.04
C VAL A 390 -12.17 7.59 17.94
N GLY A 391 -12.32 6.31 17.68
CA GLY A 391 -13.16 5.84 16.60
C GLY A 391 -13.87 4.53 16.88
N THR A 392 -14.81 4.24 16.00
CA THR A 392 -15.55 2.97 15.95
C THR A 392 -15.55 2.44 14.52
N SER A 393 -15.60 1.14 14.35
CA SER A 393 -15.77 0.51 13.04
C SER A 393 -16.77 -0.65 13.11
N PHE A 394 -17.47 -0.84 12.00
CA PHE A 394 -18.36 -1.96 11.75
C PHE A 394 -18.04 -2.54 10.37
N GLN A 395 -18.01 -3.87 10.25
CA GLN A 395 -17.87 -4.58 9.00
C GLN A 395 -18.81 -5.79 8.99
N TYR A 396 -19.51 -5.96 7.88
CA TYR A 396 -20.22 -7.19 7.53
C TYR A 396 -19.59 -7.78 6.29
N ARG A 397 -19.31 -9.07 6.29
CA ARG A 397 -18.77 -9.83 5.17
C ARG A 397 -19.62 -11.06 4.91
N ASP A 398 -20.05 -11.23 3.66
CA ASP A 398 -20.66 -12.46 3.13
C ASP A 398 -19.64 -13.08 2.18
N TYR A 399 -19.07 -14.22 2.56
CA TYR A 399 -18.04 -14.95 1.83
C TYR A 399 -18.59 -16.27 1.28
N LYS A 400 -18.22 -16.58 0.04
CA LYS A 400 -18.66 -17.77 -0.66
C LYS A 400 -17.49 -18.46 -1.34
N ALA A 401 -17.46 -19.80 -1.20
CA ALA A 401 -16.46 -20.66 -1.82
C ALA A 401 -17.14 -21.79 -2.57
N GLY A 402 -16.60 -22.14 -3.75
CA GLY A 402 -17.13 -23.20 -4.57
C GLY A 402 -16.05 -23.84 -5.44
N GLY A 403 -16.39 -24.94 -6.09
CA GLY A 403 -15.46 -25.76 -6.85
C GLY A 403 -14.72 -26.76 -5.97
N PHE A 404 -13.45 -27.01 -6.25
CA PHE A 404 -12.61 -27.92 -5.48
C PHE A 404 -11.96 -27.28 -4.26
N TYR A 405 -11.82 -25.93 -4.26
CA TYR A 405 -11.37 -25.24 -3.06
C TYR A 405 -12.48 -25.19 -2.02
N TRP A 406 -12.11 -25.45 -0.75
CA TRP A 406 -13.09 -25.88 0.18
C TRP A 406 -12.95 -25.25 1.54
N THR A 407 -13.74 -24.24 1.73
CA THR A 407 -14.13 -23.65 3.00
C THR A 407 -15.65 -23.45 2.98
N PRO A 408 -16.35 -23.48 4.11
CA PRO A 408 -17.77 -23.22 4.14
C PRO A 408 -18.07 -21.77 3.74
N ASP A 409 -19.19 -21.57 3.05
CA ASP A 409 -19.79 -20.25 2.93
C ASP A 409 -19.96 -19.63 4.31
N THR A 410 -19.67 -18.34 4.47
CA THR A 410 -19.53 -17.78 5.81
C THR A 410 -19.96 -16.33 5.88
N GLU A 411 -20.79 -16.01 6.88
CA GLU A 411 -21.07 -14.64 7.26
C GLU A 411 -20.16 -14.21 8.42
N GLU A 412 -19.61 -13.00 8.36
CA GLU A 412 -18.80 -12.42 9.42
C GLU A 412 -19.31 -11.03 9.80
N ILE A 413 -19.42 -10.78 11.10
CA ILE A 413 -19.71 -9.46 11.66
C ILE A 413 -18.55 -9.05 12.56
N LYS A 414 -17.97 -7.88 12.26
CA LYS A 414 -16.86 -7.32 13.01
C LYS A 414 -17.21 -5.93 13.51
N THR A 415 -17.04 -5.68 14.80
CA THR A 415 -17.22 -4.37 15.42
C THR A 415 -16.00 -4.01 16.24
N ALA A 416 -15.61 -2.74 16.26
CA ALA A 416 -14.50 -2.31 17.10
C ALA A 416 -14.68 -0.90 17.64
N ILE A 417 -14.02 -0.68 18.79
CA ILE A 417 -13.75 0.63 19.38
C ILE A 417 -12.23 0.77 19.50
N PHE A 418 -11.69 1.91 19.11
CA PHE A 418 -10.25 2.14 19.11
C PHE A 418 -9.91 3.60 19.41
N GLY A 419 -8.67 3.83 19.82
CA GLY A 419 -8.19 5.18 20.04
C GLY A 419 -6.68 5.28 20.11
N LEU A 420 -6.20 6.52 19.94
CA LEU A 420 -4.82 6.93 20.05
C LEU A 420 -4.78 8.20 20.91
N TYR A 421 -3.87 8.25 21.86
CA TYR A 421 -3.61 9.41 22.70
C TYR A 421 -2.13 9.78 22.66
N GLU A 422 -1.82 11.02 22.34
CA GLU A 422 -0.47 11.57 22.37
C GLU A 422 -0.29 12.50 23.56
N LYS A 423 0.83 12.36 24.26
CA LYS A 423 1.19 13.24 25.39
C LYS A 423 2.69 13.47 25.44
N LYS A 424 3.05 14.74 25.53
CA LYS A 424 4.41 15.14 25.86
C LYS A 424 4.63 15.07 27.38
N ILE A 425 5.55 14.20 27.81
CA ILE A 425 5.98 14.06 29.20
C ILE A 425 7.46 14.44 29.25
N PHE A 426 7.80 15.54 29.95
CA PHE A 426 9.11 16.19 29.90
C PHE A 426 9.55 16.51 28.46
N LYS A 427 10.62 15.88 27.96
CA LYS A 427 11.15 16.05 26.60
C LYS A 427 10.85 14.88 25.67
N THR A 428 10.03 13.93 26.12
CA THR A 428 9.65 12.73 25.37
C THR A 428 8.18 12.83 24.99
N ILE A 429 7.88 12.54 23.74
CA ILE A 429 6.50 12.42 23.24
C ILE A 429 6.13 10.95 23.31
N PHE A 430 5.01 10.64 23.96
CA PHE A 430 4.46 9.29 24.07
C PHE A 430 3.16 9.20 23.30
N GLN A 431 2.96 8.07 22.63
CA GLN A 431 1.67 7.68 22.05
C GLN A 431 1.20 6.37 22.69
N PHE A 432 -0.07 6.34 23.03
CA PHE A 432 -0.76 5.17 23.57
C PHE A 432 -1.92 4.87 22.64
N SER A 433 -2.04 3.64 22.19
CA SER A 433 -3.18 3.23 21.38
C SER A 433 -3.76 1.92 21.90
N SER A 434 -5.05 1.75 21.69
CA SER A 434 -5.75 0.51 22.00
C SER A 434 -6.90 0.27 21.04
N ARG A 435 -7.22 -1.01 20.85
CA ARG A 435 -8.36 -1.48 20.06
C ARG A 435 -9.00 -2.68 20.73
N ILE A 436 -10.29 -2.65 20.87
CA ILE A 436 -11.11 -3.80 21.23
C ILE A 436 -11.98 -4.11 20.02
N GLU A 437 -11.92 -5.34 19.56
CA GLU A 437 -12.63 -5.82 18.39
C GLU A 437 -13.40 -7.08 18.74
N HIS A 438 -14.64 -7.14 18.29
CA HIS A 438 -15.50 -8.30 18.44
C HIS A 438 -15.80 -8.85 17.05
N LEU A 439 -15.51 -10.14 16.83
CA LEU A 439 -15.72 -10.87 15.59
C LEU A 439 -16.64 -12.06 15.83
N TYR A 440 -17.73 -12.10 15.08
CA TYR A 440 -18.67 -13.21 15.04
C TYR A 440 -18.65 -13.83 13.65
N ILE A 441 -18.46 -15.16 13.58
CA ILE A 441 -18.33 -15.95 12.35
C ILE A 441 -19.43 -17.00 12.34
N VAL A 442 -20.19 -17.08 11.25
CA VAL A 442 -21.29 -18.01 11.03
C VAL A 442 -21.01 -18.82 9.76
N PRO A 443 -20.35 -20.00 9.88
CA PRO A 443 -20.13 -20.88 8.74
C PRO A 443 -21.42 -21.65 8.39
N GLU A 444 -21.66 -21.83 7.09
CA GLU A 444 -22.75 -22.70 6.62
C GLU A 444 -22.36 -24.18 6.73
N LYS A 445 -23.23 -25.01 7.24
CA LYS A 445 -22.96 -26.43 7.50
C LYS A 445 -23.26 -27.38 6.33
N SER A 446 -24.00 -26.93 5.32
CA SER A 446 -24.65 -27.79 4.32
C SER A 446 -23.74 -28.36 3.21
N PHE A 447 -22.42 -28.10 3.23
CA PHE A 447 -21.53 -28.44 2.13
C PHE A 447 -20.32 -29.30 2.48
N LEU A 448 -20.38 -30.05 3.58
CA LEU A 448 -19.18 -30.69 4.11
C LEU A 448 -18.99 -32.09 3.54
N PHE A 449 -18.26 -32.22 2.44
CA PHE A 449 -17.62 -33.47 2.02
C PHE A 449 -16.34 -33.72 2.83
N LEU A 450 -16.44 -33.63 4.17
CA LEU A 450 -15.28 -33.63 5.02
C LEU A 450 -14.69 -34.98 5.19
N SER A 451 -13.40 -35.06 4.92
CA SER A 451 -12.60 -36.21 5.27
C SER A 451 -11.73 -35.96 6.49
N ASN A 452 -11.34 -34.71 6.78
CA ASN A 452 -10.41 -34.35 7.86
C ASN A 452 -11.05 -33.50 8.96
N ILE A 453 -12.12 -32.76 8.66
CA ILE A 453 -12.89 -31.96 9.64
C ILE A 453 -14.29 -32.53 9.72
N GLU A 454 -14.75 -32.87 10.92
CA GLU A 454 -16.10 -33.42 11.14
C GLU A 454 -17.16 -32.31 11.10
N GLU A 455 -18.36 -32.62 10.63
CA GLU A 455 -19.46 -31.65 10.47
C GLU A 455 -19.84 -30.95 11.77
N ASP A 456 -19.77 -31.62 12.90
CA ASP A 456 -20.08 -31.07 14.22
C ASP A 456 -18.99 -30.09 14.73
N GLN A 457 -17.79 -30.09 14.14
CA GLN A 457 -16.72 -29.14 14.42
C GLN A 457 -16.94 -27.80 13.73
N VAL A 458 -17.69 -27.76 12.63
CA VAL A 458 -18.02 -26.51 11.90
C VAL A 458 -19.17 -25.82 12.63
N THR A 459 -18.81 -24.92 13.52
CA THR A 459 -19.75 -24.19 14.37
C THR A 459 -19.41 -22.71 14.41
N ASN A 460 -20.41 -21.91 14.80
CA ASN A 460 -20.23 -20.48 14.98
C ASN A 460 -19.05 -20.19 15.91
N ARG A 461 -18.32 -19.12 15.58
CA ARG A 461 -17.19 -18.65 16.37
C ARG A 461 -17.44 -17.23 16.86
N ASN A 462 -16.92 -16.95 18.03
CA ASN A 462 -17.07 -15.66 18.68
C ASN A 462 -15.75 -15.30 19.36
N TYR A 463 -15.12 -14.22 18.88
CA TYR A 463 -13.84 -13.77 19.38
C TYR A 463 -13.93 -12.33 19.88
N THR A 464 -13.42 -12.07 21.08
CA THR A 464 -13.15 -10.71 21.55
C THR A 464 -11.64 -10.51 21.58
N ILE A 465 -11.16 -9.56 20.82
CA ILE A 465 -9.75 -9.33 20.55
C ILE A 465 -9.35 -8.00 21.18
N PHE A 466 -8.28 -8.01 21.95
CA PHE A 466 -7.67 -6.80 22.48
C PHE A 466 -6.28 -6.60 21.88
N SER A 467 -6.00 -5.40 21.42
CA SER A 467 -4.66 -4.96 20.99
C SER A 467 -4.34 -3.63 21.65
N GLY A 468 -3.06 -3.46 22.02
CA GLY A 468 -2.60 -2.24 22.66
C GLY A 468 -1.15 -1.94 22.29
N ALA A 469 -0.80 -0.68 22.18
CA ALA A 469 0.56 -0.27 21.90
C ALA A 469 0.93 0.99 22.68
N VAL A 470 2.20 1.09 23.02
CA VAL A 470 2.84 2.27 23.58
C VAL A 470 4.13 2.54 22.83
N GLY A 471 4.30 3.78 22.43
CA GLY A 471 5.52 4.24 21.79
C GLY A 471 5.97 5.56 22.36
N GLY A 472 7.27 5.85 22.24
CA GLY A 472 7.80 7.13 22.65
C GLY A 472 9.01 7.53 21.82
N TYR A 473 9.18 8.82 21.58
CA TYR A 473 10.39 9.34 20.97
C TYR A 473 10.88 10.60 21.67
N ARG A 474 12.18 10.79 21.57
CA ARG A 474 12.85 11.98 22.11
C ARG A 474 13.87 12.52 21.12
N ASN A 475 13.72 13.80 20.81
CA ASN A 475 14.69 14.54 20.02
C ASN A 475 15.80 15.09 20.92
N LEU A 476 17.04 14.78 20.58
CA LEU A 476 18.27 15.18 21.27
C LEU A 476 19.19 15.88 20.24
N ASN A 477 18.93 17.13 19.94
CA ASN A 477 19.60 17.88 18.86
C ASN A 477 19.44 17.16 17.50
N LYS A 478 20.55 16.55 17.02
CA LYS A 478 20.60 15.81 15.76
C LYS A 478 20.17 14.35 15.88
N TRP A 479 19.90 13.87 17.09
CA TRP A 479 19.52 12.49 17.34
C TRP A 479 18.03 12.42 17.69
N LYS A 480 17.36 11.40 17.12
CA LYS A 480 16.02 11.00 17.54
C LYS A 480 16.09 9.56 18.04
N LEU A 481 15.69 9.36 19.28
CA LEU A 481 15.61 8.03 19.89
C LEU A 481 14.14 7.66 19.96
N SER A 482 13.78 6.48 19.45
CA SER A 482 12.41 5.95 19.50
C SER A 482 12.41 4.55 20.10
N PHE A 483 11.36 4.24 20.84
CA PHE A 483 11.15 2.93 21.45
C PHE A 483 9.67 2.63 21.59
N GLY A 484 9.32 1.37 21.63
CA GLY A 484 7.95 0.97 21.91
C GLY A 484 7.71 -0.51 22.03
N GLY A 485 6.51 -0.80 22.51
CA GLY A 485 5.98 -2.14 22.62
C GLY A 485 4.55 -2.20 22.12
N MET A 486 4.19 -3.34 21.58
CA MET A 486 2.88 -3.56 20.98
C MET A 486 2.43 -4.99 21.24
N LEU A 487 1.21 -5.14 21.77
CA LEU A 487 0.49 -6.40 21.82
C LEU A 487 -0.57 -6.36 20.71
N THR A 488 -0.44 -7.20 19.71
CA THR A 488 -1.47 -7.40 18.70
C THR A 488 -2.09 -8.76 18.85
N SER A 489 -3.40 -8.82 18.61
CA SER A 489 -4.15 -10.06 18.67
C SER A 489 -4.93 -10.25 17.38
N ARG A 490 -5.03 -11.49 16.92
CA ARG A 490 -5.71 -11.86 15.67
C ARG A 490 -6.57 -13.10 15.89
N ALA A 491 -7.84 -13.04 15.48
CA ALA A 491 -8.67 -14.23 15.38
C ALA A 491 -8.21 -15.11 14.20
N PRO A 492 -8.39 -16.43 14.27
CA PRO A 492 -8.24 -17.29 13.11
C PRO A 492 -9.22 -16.89 12.00
N SER A 493 -8.77 -16.94 10.75
CA SER A 493 -9.61 -16.76 9.57
C SER A 493 -10.40 -18.04 9.26
N ILE A 494 -11.38 -17.94 8.39
CA ILE A 494 -12.24 -19.08 8.01
C ILE A 494 -11.43 -20.24 7.40
N ASP A 495 -10.46 -19.91 6.56
CA ASP A 495 -9.53 -20.88 5.96
C ASP A 495 -8.62 -21.54 7.01
N HIS A 496 -8.14 -20.81 8.02
CA HIS A 496 -7.40 -21.40 9.11
C HIS A 496 -8.22 -22.36 9.96
N LEU A 497 -9.53 -22.13 10.08
CA LEU A 497 -10.41 -22.95 10.89
C LEU A 497 -10.93 -24.18 10.12
N PHE A 498 -11.35 -24.00 8.87
CA PHE A 498 -12.21 -24.95 8.20
C PHE A 498 -11.82 -25.28 6.76
N SER A 499 -10.61 -24.94 6.29
CA SER A 499 -10.19 -25.43 4.98
C SER A 499 -9.99 -26.95 4.99
N ASP A 500 -10.42 -27.61 3.93
CA ASP A 500 -10.20 -29.04 3.71
C ASP A 500 -10.22 -29.33 2.19
N GLY A 501 -9.18 -28.86 1.50
CA GLY A 501 -9.16 -28.96 0.06
C GLY A 501 -7.82 -28.56 -0.59
N PRO A 502 -7.76 -28.73 -1.92
CA PRO A 502 -6.57 -28.42 -2.70
C PRO A 502 -6.42 -26.91 -2.91
N HIS A 503 -5.21 -26.41 -2.76
CA HIS A 503 -4.74 -25.16 -3.31
C HIS A 503 -3.84 -25.45 -4.53
N LEU A 504 -4.43 -25.37 -5.71
CA LEU A 504 -3.79 -25.84 -6.95
C LEU A 504 -2.57 -24.98 -7.31
N GLY A 505 -2.67 -23.68 -7.22
CA GLY A 505 -1.58 -22.75 -7.52
C GLY A 505 -0.38 -22.86 -6.56
N THR A 506 -0.56 -23.42 -5.36
CA THR A 506 0.50 -23.63 -4.36
C THR A 506 0.94 -25.07 -4.18
N TYR A 507 0.35 -26.01 -4.93
CA TYR A 507 0.61 -27.46 -4.87
C TYR A 507 0.42 -28.06 -3.48
N SER A 508 -0.55 -27.55 -2.73
CA SER A 508 -0.85 -27.99 -1.37
C SER A 508 -2.29 -28.48 -1.23
N TYR A 509 -2.49 -29.45 -0.34
CA TYR A 509 -3.80 -29.78 0.22
C TYR A 509 -3.84 -29.24 1.64
N GLU A 510 -4.73 -28.30 1.92
CA GLU A 510 -4.75 -27.55 3.16
C GLU A 510 -5.89 -28.01 4.08
N ILE A 511 -5.53 -28.29 5.34
CA ILE A 511 -6.43 -28.75 6.38
C ILE A 511 -6.42 -27.69 7.49
N GLY A 512 -7.59 -27.18 7.81
CA GLY A 512 -7.80 -26.22 8.90
C GLY A 512 -7.70 -26.88 10.27
N GLU A 513 -7.73 -26.07 11.32
CA GLU A 513 -7.82 -26.52 12.73
C GLU A 513 -8.98 -25.79 13.41
N PRO A 514 -10.14 -26.45 13.58
CA PRO A 514 -11.34 -25.84 14.14
C PRO A 514 -11.17 -25.26 15.55
N ASN A 515 -10.19 -25.75 16.31
CA ASN A 515 -9.93 -25.36 17.70
C ASN A 515 -8.83 -24.31 17.86
N LEU A 516 -8.40 -23.65 16.78
CA LEU A 516 -7.40 -22.59 16.86
C LEU A 516 -7.81 -21.48 17.82
N LYS A 517 -6.86 -21.12 18.69
CA LYS A 517 -7.01 -19.99 19.61
C LYS A 517 -6.61 -18.70 18.94
N ILE A 518 -6.97 -17.57 19.54
CA ILE A 518 -6.48 -16.24 19.13
C ILE A 518 -4.96 -16.22 19.09
N GLU A 519 -4.38 -15.77 17.99
CA GLU A 519 -2.95 -15.49 17.90
C GLU A 519 -2.67 -14.17 18.61
N ASN A 520 -1.71 -14.17 19.52
CA ASN A 520 -1.23 -12.99 20.23
C ASN A 520 0.25 -12.81 19.91
N THR A 521 0.66 -11.60 19.58
CA THR A 521 2.08 -11.28 19.34
C THR A 521 2.49 -10.07 20.15
N LEU A 522 3.53 -10.25 20.95
CA LEU A 522 4.20 -9.16 21.65
C LEU A 522 5.41 -8.70 20.84
N GLY A 523 5.36 -7.46 20.36
CA GLY A 523 6.43 -6.82 19.62
C GLY A 523 7.13 -5.75 20.46
N LEU A 524 8.46 -5.71 20.37
CA LEU A 524 9.31 -4.67 20.93
C LEU A 524 10.18 -4.10 19.82
N GLU A 525 10.32 -2.78 19.80
CA GLU A 525 11.12 -2.09 18.79
C GLU A 525 11.86 -0.90 19.40
N SER A 526 13.07 -0.64 18.88
CA SER A 526 13.82 0.57 19.20
C SER A 526 14.56 1.07 17.97
N SER A 527 14.65 2.38 17.81
CA SER A 527 15.42 2.99 16.74
C SER A 527 16.23 4.19 17.22
N ILE A 528 17.35 4.38 16.54
CA ILE A 528 18.22 5.56 16.68
C ILE A 528 18.35 6.19 15.31
N GLU A 529 18.05 7.46 15.22
CA GLU A 529 18.14 8.24 13.99
C GLU A 529 19.05 9.46 14.20
N TYR A 530 19.94 9.71 13.25
CA TYR A 530 20.84 10.86 13.23
C TYR A 530 20.54 11.72 12.02
N ILE A 531 20.00 12.92 12.25
CA ILE A 531 19.50 13.81 11.21
C ILE A 531 20.39 15.06 11.14
N THR A 532 20.87 15.36 9.93
CA THR A 532 21.60 16.58 9.62
C THR A 532 21.10 17.14 8.29
N GLY A 533 21.53 18.34 7.89
CA GLY A 533 21.21 18.88 6.57
C GLY A 533 21.81 18.07 5.39
N LYS A 534 22.70 17.10 5.65
CA LYS A 534 23.34 16.28 4.62
C LYS A 534 23.05 14.79 4.75
N SER A 535 22.66 14.31 5.92
CA SER A 535 22.49 12.90 6.17
C SER A 535 21.29 12.62 7.08
N ASP A 536 20.57 11.56 6.77
CA ASP A 536 19.63 10.89 7.65
C ASP A 536 20.08 9.43 7.77
N ILE A 537 20.44 9.03 9.00
CA ILE A 537 20.97 7.70 9.28
C ILE A 537 20.09 7.08 10.36
N ARG A 538 19.47 5.94 10.07
CA ARG A 538 18.59 5.23 10.99
C ARG A 538 19.02 3.80 11.18
N PHE A 539 18.98 3.35 12.42
CA PHE A 539 19.15 1.96 12.82
C PHE A 539 17.94 1.52 13.64
N THR A 540 17.39 0.38 13.31
CA THR A 540 16.22 -0.18 14.00
C THR A 540 16.48 -1.63 14.40
N LEU A 541 16.14 -1.98 15.65
CA LEU A 541 16.09 -3.33 16.17
C LEU A 541 14.66 -3.67 16.53
N TYR A 542 14.23 -4.89 16.20
CA TYR A 542 12.90 -5.38 16.55
C TYR A 542 12.93 -6.83 16.98
N HIS A 543 12.00 -7.18 17.87
CA HIS A 543 11.79 -8.54 18.37
C HIS A 543 10.30 -8.77 18.62
N ASN A 544 9.74 -9.79 18.00
CA ASN A 544 8.35 -10.20 18.14
C ASN A 544 8.28 -11.64 18.62
N TYR A 545 7.43 -11.90 19.61
CA TYR A 545 7.19 -13.21 20.20
C TYR A 545 5.70 -13.55 20.15
N SER A 546 5.37 -14.72 19.64
CA SER A 546 4.01 -15.23 19.53
C SER A 546 3.90 -16.62 20.15
N PRO A 547 3.14 -16.80 21.24
CA PRO A 547 2.96 -18.12 21.85
C PRO A 547 2.02 -19.04 21.05
N ASN A 548 1.24 -18.50 20.12
CA ASN A 548 0.25 -19.22 19.31
C ASN A 548 0.19 -18.62 17.91
N TYR A 549 1.29 -18.70 17.16
CA TYR A 549 1.41 -18.23 15.79
C TYR A 549 0.76 -19.23 14.84
N HIS A 550 -0.24 -18.80 14.07
CA HIS A 550 -0.92 -19.67 13.12
C HIS A 550 -0.04 -19.94 11.91
N ILE A 551 0.33 -21.17 11.71
CA ILE A 551 1.18 -21.60 10.61
C ILE A 551 0.69 -22.92 10.03
N SER A 552 0.70 -23.02 8.71
CA SER A 552 0.46 -24.26 7.99
C SER A 552 1.74 -25.08 8.00
N THR A 553 1.71 -26.27 8.62
CA THR A 553 2.85 -27.20 8.72
C THR A 553 2.59 -28.40 7.85
N ALA A 554 3.62 -28.91 7.17
CA ALA A 554 3.52 -30.12 6.41
C ALA A 554 3.25 -31.34 7.32
N LEU A 555 2.43 -32.27 6.87
CA LEU A 555 2.19 -33.53 7.54
C LEU A 555 3.19 -34.60 7.05
N GLY A 556 3.55 -35.51 7.93
CA GLY A 556 4.50 -36.59 7.62
C GLY A 556 5.97 -36.14 7.74
N ASN A 557 6.87 -37.00 7.24
CA ASN A 557 8.30 -36.75 7.21
C ASN A 557 8.74 -36.21 5.86
N GLU A 558 9.95 -35.66 5.79
CA GLU A 558 10.48 -34.95 4.65
C GLU A 558 10.45 -35.73 3.33
N TYR A 559 10.07 -35.07 2.24
CA TYR A 559 10.18 -35.47 0.82
C TYR A 559 10.03 -36.96 0.46
N VAL A 560 9.12 -37.26 -0.44
CA VAL A 560 9.02 -38.52 -1.19
C VAL A 560 8.98 -39.83 -0.38
N THR A 561 9.66 -39.94 0.75
CA THR A 561 9.74 -41.14 1.60
C THR A 561 8.90 -41.11 2.85
N GLY A 562 8.32 -39.97 3.22
CA GLY A 562 7.59 -39.83 4.49
C GLY A 562 6.65 -38.64 4.58
N ALA A 563 6.63 -37.79 3.55
CA ALA A 563 5.63 -36.71 3.48
C ALA A 563 4.23 -37.30 3.26
N ASP A 564 3.26 -36.76 3.97
CA ASP A 564 1.88 -37.13 3.74
C ASP A 564 1.33 -36.32 2.56
N TYR A 565 0.77 -36.99 1.56
CA TYR A 565 0.26 -36.37 0.37
C TYR A 565 -1.02 -37.05 -0.11
N ILE A 566 -1.78 -36.37 -0.90
CA ILE A 566 -3.01 -36.85 -1.50
C ILE A 566 -2.86 -36.85 -3.03
N GLU A 567 -3.31 -37.94 -3.70
CA GLU A 567 -3.47 -37.95 -5.14
C GLU A 567 -4.71 -37.14 -5.50
N TRP A 568 -4.53 -36.09 -6.33
CA TRP A 568 -5.60 -35.20 -6.72
C TRP A 568 -5.71 -35.13 -8.24
N GLY A 569 -6.87 -35.57 -8.77
CA GLY A 569 -7.13 -35.58 -10.22
C GLY A 569 -6.62 -36.81 -10.94
N SER A 570 -6.95 -36.91 -12.23
CA SER A 570 -6.50 -37.99 -13.12
C SER A 570 -5.30 -37.52 -13.95
N GLY A 571 -4.15 -38.12 -13.77
CA GLY A 571 -2.97 -37.86 -14.59
C GLY A 571 -1.74 -37.33 -13.84
N SER A 572 -0.79 -36.75 -14.56
CA SER A 572 0.51 -36.31 -14.05
C SER A 572 0.53 -35.16 -13.06
N ALA A 573 -0.62 -34.56 -12.75
CA ALA A 573 -0.75 -33.46 -11.82
C ALA A 573 -0.95 -33.91 -10.36
N GLY A 574 -0.87 -35.15 -10.07
CA GLY A 574 -1.58 -35.88 -9.07
C GLY A 574 -1.22 -35.76 -7.63
N TRP A 575 -0.10 -35.19 -7.20
CA TRP A 575 0.32 -35.29 -5.80
C TRP A 575 0.42 -33.96 -5.14
N LEU A 576 -0.49 -33.65 -4.18
CA LEU A 576 -0.47 -32.47 -3.33
C LEU A 576 0.02 -32.85 -1.94
N TYR A 577 1.03 -32.15 -1.43
CA TYR A 577 1.47 -32.33 -0.05
C TYR A 577 0.40 -31.82 0.91
N LYS A 578 0.10 -32.61 1.95
CA LYS A 578 -0.84 -32.21 2.99
C LYS A 578 -0.20 -31.26 3.98
N TYR A 579 -0.87 -30.17 4.25
CA TYR A 579 -0.53 -29.19 5.27
C TYR A 579 -1.69 -29.03 6.25
N GLN A 580 -1.38 -28.98 7.53
CA GLN A 580 -2.37 -28.69 8.57
C GLN A 580 -2.06 -27.38 9.28
N MET A 581 -3.09 -26.59 9.51
CA MET A 581 -2.99 -25.38 10.31
C MET A 581 -2.72 -25.72 11.78
N LYS A 582 -1.73 -25.06 12.39
CA LYS A 582 -1.38 -25.21 13.79
C LYS A 582 -1.10 -23.86 14.42
N GLY A 583 -1.28 -23.77 15.72
CA GLY A 583 -0.80 -22.65 16.54
C GLY A 583 0.48 -23.05 17.24
N LEU A 584 1.61 -22.43 16.86
CA LEU A 584 2.94 -22.78 17.36
C LEU A 584 3.63 -21.58 18.03
N GLU A 585 4.53 -21.85 18.94
CA GLU A 585 5.34 -20.83 19.58
C GLU A 585 6.45 -20.36 18.63
N THR A 586 6.51 -19.05 18.39
CA THR A 586 7.46 -18.47 17.42
C THR A 586 8.08 -17.18 17.91
N LYS A 587 9.24 -16.84 17.33
CA LYS A 587 9.81 -15.50 17.43
C LYS A 587 10.29 -15.02 16.06
N ILE A 588 10.13 -13.72 15.79
CA ILE A 588 10.68 -13.03 14.62
C ILE A 588 11.43 -11.80 15.12
N TYR A 589 12.71 -11.68 14.74
CA TYR A 589 13.56 -10.58 15.16
C TYR A 589 14.48 -10.14 14.04
N GLY A 590 14.99 -8.93 14.12
CA GLY A 590 15.87 -8.43 13.07
C GLY A 590 16.47 -7.06 13.33
N PHE A 591 17.25 -6.66 12.34
CA PHE A 591 17.97 -5.40 12.28
C PHE A 591 17.74 -4.74 10.92
N GLU A 592 17.50 -3.44 10.94
CA GLU A 592 17.36 -2.60 9.75
C GLU A 592 18.29 -1.39 9.86
N SER A 593 18.90 -1.01 8.75
CA SER A 593 19.71 0.19 8.63
C SER A 593 19.34 0.93 7.36
N GLU A 594 19.15 2.23 7.46
CA GLU A 594 18.95 3.15 6.33
C GLU A 594 19.90 4.33 6.45
N ILE A 595 20.49 4.71 5.35
CA ILE A 595 21.36 5.88 5.27
C ILE A 595 21.01 6.64 4.00
N ASP A 596 20.53 7.86 4.15
CA ASP A 596 20.38 8.87 3.13
C ASP A 596 21.52 9.88 3.27
N TYR A 597 22.28 10.12 2.20
CA TYR A 597 23.42 11.04 2.24
C TYR A 597 23.47 11.92 0.99
N ASN A 598 23.33 13.22 1.18
CA ASN A 598 23.51 14.22 0.13
C ASN A 598 25.02 14.50 -0.04
N LEU A 599 25.66 13.77 -0.96
CA LEU A 599 27.10 13.93 -1.26
C LEU A 599 27.38 15.33 -1.81
N THR A 600 26.55 15.80 -2.72
CA THR A 600 26.53 17.16 -3.26
C THR A 600 25.07 17.63 -3.37
N LYS A 601 24.84 18.86 -3.87
CA LYS A 601 23.48 19.35 -4.17
C LYS A 601 22.78 18.49 -5.24
N ASN A 602 23.54 17.81 -6.08
CA ASN A 602 23.05 17.08 -7.23
C ASN A 602 23.19 15.55 -7.09
N ILE A 603 23.89 15.06 -6.07
CA ILE A 603 24.15 13.63 -5.88
C ILE A 603 23.65 13.22 -4.50
N LYS A 604 22.69 12.31 -4.49
CA LYS A 604 22.17 11.65 -3.28
C LYS A 604 22.55 10.17 -3.32
N ILE A 605 23.04 9.66 -2.21
CA ILE A 605 23.32 8.24 -1.98
C ILE A 605 22.31 7.71 -0.97
N PHE A 606 21.67 6.62 -1.32
CA PHE A 606 20.83 5.84 -0.41
C PHE A 606 21.44 4.46 -0.23
N THR A 607 21.47 3.96 1.00
CA THR A 607 21.82 2.57 1.27
C THR A 607 20.94 1.99 2.37
N SER A 608 20.59 0.72 2.24
CA SER A 608 19.84 0.00 3.25
C SER A 608 20.33 -1.43 3.44
N LEU A 609 20.21 -1.93 4.66
CA LEU A 609 20.46 -3.31 5.04
C LEU A 609 19.27 -3.83 5.83
N SER A 610 18.76 -4.99 5.46
CA SER A 610 17.65 -5.68 6.14
C SER A 610 18.07 -7.09 6.52
N ILE A 611 17.95 -7.43 7.80
CA ILE A 611 18.21 -8.76 8.35
C ILE A 611 16.97 -9.18 9.15
N SER A 612 16.34 -10.30 8.77
CA SER A 612 15.19 -10.86 9.48
C SER A 612 15.42 -12.32 9.79
N ARG A 613 15.07 -12.74 10.99
CA ARG A 613 15.15 -14.13 11.43
C ARG A 613 13.82 -14.54 12.06
N GLY A 614 13.31 -15.69 11.63
CA GLY A 614 12.12 -16.32 12.21
C GLY A 614 12.46 -17.71 12.72
N GLU A 615 11.93 -18.07 13.88
CA GLU A 615 12.15 -19.38 14.51
C GLU A 615 10.82 -19.93 15.04
N ASN A 616 10.56 -21.17 14.71
CA ASN A 616 9.54 -22.00 15.34
C ASN A 616 10.17 -22.62 16.59
N LEU A 617 9.79 -22.13 17.76
CA LEU A 617 10.36 -22.55 19.03
C LEU A 617 9.83 -23.91 19.48
N SER A 618 8.61 -24.28 19.05
CA SER A 618 8.00 -25.57 19.38
C SER A 618 8.77 -26.74 18.74
N GLU A 619 9.22 -26.56 17.50
CA GLU A 619 9.93 -27.59 16.72
C GLU A 619 11.44 -27.35 16.63
N LYS A 620 11.91 -26.17 17.09
CA LYS A 620 13.31 -25.74 17.11
C LYS A 620 13.94 -25.65 15.71
N ILE A 621 13.16 -25.21 14.73
CA ILE A 621 13.57 -25.00 13.34
C ILE A 621 13.33 -23.55 12.91
N PRO A 622 13.97 -23.04 11.86
CA PRO A 622 13.62 -21.76 11.28
C PRO A 622 12.18 -21.75 10.76
N LEU A 623 11.55 -20.57 10.71
CA LEU A 623 10.29 -20.40 9.98
C LEU A 623 10.54 -20.49 8.48
N SER A 624 9.62 -21.12 7.76
CA SER A 624 9.67 -21.24 6.29
C SER A 624 9.47 -19.91 5.60
N TYR A 625 10.13 -19.73 4.46
CA TYR A 625 10.02 -18.56 3.59
C TYR A 625 10.33 -17.23 4.30
N MET A 626 11.37 -17.23 5.12
CA MET A 626 11.93 -16.00 5.68
C MET A 626 12.81 -15.30 4.63
N PRO A 627 12.72 -13.96 4.50
CA PRO A 627 13.50 -13.24 3.51
C PRO A 627 15.01 -13.41 3.75
N PRO A 628 15.83 -13.51 2.68
CA PRO A 628 17.28 -13.46 2.79
C PRO A 628 17.74 -12.08 3.27
N ASP A 629 18.95 -12.00 3.80
CA ASP A 629 19.59 -10.73 4.11
C ASP A 629 19.75 -9.94 2.81
N LYS A 630 19.31 -8.68 2.83
CA LYS A 630 19.26 -7.83 1.64
C LYS A 630 19.99 -6.52 1.88
N PHE A 631 20.85 -6.16 0.92
CA PHE A 631 21.54 -4.89 0.85
C PHE A 631 21.16 -4.15 -0.43
N ILE A 632 20.90 -2.85 -0.31
CA ILE A 632 20.62 -1.96 -1.45
C ILE A 632 21.54 -0.76 -1.36
N LEU A 633 22.07 -0.35 -2.49
CA LEU A 633 22.81 0.90 -2.68
C LEU A 633 22.25 1.60 -3.91
N SER A 634 21.83 2.84 -3.77
CA SER A 634 21.35 3.68 -4.86
C SER A 634 22.16 4.98 -4.91
N ALA A 635 22.47 5.43 -6.11
CA ALA A 635 23.11 6.70 -6.39
C ALA A 635 22.24 7.50 -7.37
N GLU A 636 21.60 8.54 -6.85
CA GLU A 636 20.78 9.47 -7.64
C GLU A 636 21.60 10.68 -8.04
N LEU A 637 21.63 10.98 -9.34
CA LEU A 637 22.18 12.17 -9.94
C LEU A 637 21.06 13.04 -10.49
N ASN A 638 20.98 14.27 -10.02
CA ASN A 638 19.99 15.25 -10.43
C ASN A 638 20.65 16.41 -11.18
N LEU A 639 20.47 16.43 -12.50
CA LEU A 639 21.01 17.44 -13.42
C LEU A 639 19.85 17.99 -14.26
N ASN A 640 19.03 18.83 -13.66
CA ASN A 640 17.89 19.45 -14.32
C ASN A 640 18.17 19.80 -15.80
N PRO A 641 17.34 19.34 -16.76
CA PRO A 641 16.06 18.62 -16.64
C PRO A 641 16.17 17.07 -16.54
N PHE A 642 17.36 16.53 -16.33
CA PHE A 642 17.62 15.09 -16.27
C PHE A 642 17.77 14.61 -14.83
N THR A 643 17.20 13.43 -14.53
CA THR A 643 17.55 12.66 -13.34
C THR A 643 18.03 11.28 -13.74
N MET A 644 18.95 10.70 -12.97
CA MET A 644 19.45 9.36 -13.16
C MET A 644 19.62 8.68 -11.80
N ASP A 645 19.15 7.46 -11.66
CA ASP A 645 19.26 6.65 -10.45
C ASP A 645 19.82 5.27 -10.81
N LEU A 646 21.01 4.96 -10.28
CA LEU A 646 21.67 3.66 -10.42
C LEU A 646 21.48 2.88 -9.11
N ILE A 647 20.86 1.72 -9.20
CA ILE A 647 20.50 0.91 -8.05
C ILE A 647 21.25 -0.43 -8.12
N TYR A 648 21.98 -0.75 -7.08
CA TYR A 648 22.57 -2.06 -6.82
C TYR A 648 21.76 -2.78 -5.76
N LYS A 649 21.35 -4.02 -6.03
CA LYS A 649 20.62 -4.89 -5.09
C LYS A 649 21.41 -6.18 -4.91
N GLN A 650 21.57 -6.57 -3.66
CA GLN A 650 22.16 -7.84 -3.28
C GLN A 650 21.28 -8.56 -2.29
N ALA A 651 20.94 -9.82 -2.59
CA ALA A 651 20.38 -10.76 -1.63
C ALA A 651 21.41 -11.85 -1.35
N LEU A 652 21.62 -12.18 -0.08
CA LEU A 652 22.53 -13.26 0.32
C LEU A 652 21.86 -14.62 0.07
N LYS A 653 22.68 -15.69 0.08
CA LYS A 653 22.17 -17.06 0.04
C LYS A 653 21.28 -17.31 1.24
N GLN A 654 20.07 -17.84 1.01
CA GLN A 654 19.20 -18.31 2.07
C GLN A 654 19.39 -19.83 2.27
N SER A 655 19.94 -20.17 3.43
CA SER A 655 20.18 -21.56 3.85
C SER A 655 19.61 -21.88 5.24
N ARG A 656 18.98 -20.90 5.92
CA ARG A 656 18.18 -21.11 7.13
C ARG A 656 16.76 -21.45 6.68
N LEU A 657 16.48 -22.74 6.62
CA LEU A 657 15.28 -23.27 6.01
C LEU A 657 14.31 -23.78 7.06
N GLY A 658 13.05 -23.51 6.86
CA GLY A 658 11.97 -24.17 7.56
C GLY A 658 11.66 -25.54 6.96
N GLU A 659 10.54 -26.09 7.38
CA GLU A 659 10.07 -27.40 6.97
C GLU A 659 9.77 -27.44 5.45
N PHE A 660 10.20 -28.48 4.76
CA PHE A 660 10.01 -28.73 3.32
C PHE A 660 10.48 -27.58 2.40
N GLU A 661 11.47 -26.83 2.84
CA GLU A 661 11.99 -25.68 2.10
C GLU A 661 13.35 -25.97 1.47
N ARG A 662 13.58 -25.47 0.24
CA ARG A 662 14.89 -25.61 -0.44
C ARG A 662 15.71 -24.30 -0.36
N PRO A 663 17.05 -24.42 -0.28
CA PRO A 663 17.91 -23.25 -0.27
C PRO A 663 17.84 -22.50 -1.60
N THR A 664 18.14 -21.22 -1.54
CA THR A 664 18.20 -20.34 -2.73
C THR A 664 19.53 -19.62 -2.75
N ASN A 665 20.21 -19.64 -3.89
CA ASN A 665 21.48 -18.92 -4.05
C ASN A 665 21.29 -17.41 -3.94
N GLY A 666 22.29 -16.73 -3.42
CA GLY A 666 22.33 -15.27 -3.43
C GLY A 666 22.53 -14.72 -4.84
N TYR A 667 22.13 -13.45 -5.02
CA TYR A 667 22.27 -12.73 -6.28
C TYR A 667 22.65 -11.27 -6.07
N SER A 668 23.17 -10.69 -7.15
CA SER A 668 23.41 -9.24 -7.24
C SER A 668 22.92 -8.76 -8.60
N ILE A 669 22.13 -7.69 -8.63
CA ILE A 669 21.60 -7.08 -9.85
C ILE A 669 21.79 -5.57 -9.83
N PHE A 670 21.82 -4.97 -11.02
CA PHE A 670 21.89 -3.53 -11.21
C PHE A 670 20.70 -3.08 -12.04
N ASP A 671 20.07 -2.00 -11.59
CA ASP A 671 19.01 -1.31 -12.32
C ASP A 671 19.42 0.14 -12.57
N LEU A 672 18.96 0.71 -13.67
CA LEU A 672 19.17 2.12 -14.04
C LEU A 672 17.83 2.74 -14.38
N ASN A 673 17.50 3.87 -13.76
CA ASN A 673 16.35 4.69 -14.14
C ASN A 673 16.84 6.07 -14.55
N THR A 674 16.29 6.61 -15.62
CA THR A 674 16.55 7.96 -16.06
C THR A 674 15.26 8.66 -16.39
N SER A 675 15.16 9.95 -16.11
CA SER A 675 14.02 10.74 -16.54
C SER A 675 14.45 12.09 -17.12
N TYR A 676 13.63 12.58 -18.04
CA TYR A 676 13.73 13.91 -18.63
C TYR A 676 12.40 14.62 -18.50
N THR A 677 12.40 15.78 -17.86
CA THR A 677 11.20 16.59 -17.65
C THR A 677 11.28 17.89 -18.45
N ARG A 678 10.27 18.16 -19.27
CA ARG A 678 10.14 19.40 -20.02
C ARG A 678 8.83 20.07 -19.68
N ASN A 679 8.91 21.27 -19.12
CA ASN A 679 7.76 22.11 -18.85
C ASN A 679 7.56 23.11 -19.99
N SER A 680 6.33 23.26 -20.45
CA SER A 680 5.85 24.34 -21.30
C SER A 680 4.75 25.11 -20.56
N GLU A 681 4.20 26.18 -21.13
CA GLU A 681 3.31 27.11 -20.42
C GLU A 681 2.16 26.46 -19.63
N ARG A 682 1.61 25.34 -20.10
CA ARG A 682 0.50 24.60 -19.45
C ARG A 682 0.68 23.08 -19.44
N LEU A 683 1.80 22.59 -19.99
CA LEU A 683 2.04 21.17 -20.15
C LEU A 683 3.35 20.76 -19.52
N MET A 684 3.31 19.70 -18.74
CA MET A 684 4.53 18.99 -18.35
C MET A 684 4.62 17.69 -19.12
N HIS A 685 5.76 17.52 -19.77
CA HIS A 685 6.15 16.28 -20.44
C HIS A 685 7.25 15.61 -19.63
N LYS A 686 7.04 14.37 -19.21
CA LYS A 686 8.06 13.58 -18.54
C LYS A 686 8.29 12.27 -19.28
N PHE A 687 9.52 12.03 -19.68
CA PHE A 687 9.98 10.79 -20.31
C PHE A 687 10.79 10.02 -19.29
N ILE A 688 10.50 8.74 -19.10
CA ILE A 688 11.20 7.86 -18.18
C ILE A 688 11.70 6.65 -18.97
N LEU A 689 12.96 6.30 -18.77
CA LEU A 689 13.60 5.10 -19.28
C LEU A 689 14.19 4.34 -18.11
N GLY A 690 13.75 3.10 -17.92
CA GLY A 690 14.28 2.17 -16.94
C GLY A 690 14.95 0.97 -17.62
N VAL A 691 16.06 0.50 -17.07
CA VAL A 691 16.69 -0.77 -17.45
C VAL A 691 16.87 -1.58 -16.17
N GLU A 692 16.12 -2.65 -16.03
CA GLU A 692 16.22 -3.56 -14.89
C GLU A 692 17.08 -4.76 -15.24
N ASN A 693 17.79 -5.29 -14.23
CA ASN A 693 18.70 -6.42 -14.39
C ASN A 693 19.65 -6.21 -15.60
N ILE A 694 20.41 -5.10 -15.59
CA ILE A 694 21.25 -4.62 -16.71
C ILE A 694 22.12 -5.75 -17.29
N PHE A 695 22.68 -6.61 -16.43
CA PHE A 695 23.58 -7.70 -16.82
C PHE A 695 22.88 -9.00 -17.22
N ASN A 696 21.51 -8.98 -17.27
CA ASN A 696 20.68 -10.14 -17.64
C ASN A 696 21.00 -11.40 -16.82
N ARG A 697 21.19 -11.21 -15.50
CA ARG A 697 21.52 -12.31 -14.58
C ARG A 697 20.30 -13.14 -14.27
N GLU A 698 20.40 -14.46 -14.33
CA GLU A 698 19.38 -15.35 -13.82
C GLU A 698 19.45 -15.43 -12.30
N TYR A 699 18.32 -15.27 -11.64
CA TYR A 699 18.20 -15.38 -10.20
C TYR A 699 16.78 -15.81 -9.80
N TYR A 700 16.64 -16.28 -8.56
CA TYR A 700 15.40 -16.84 -8.03
C TYR A 700 15.02 -16.13 -6.74
N ASN A 701 13.75 -15.82 -6.60
CA ASN A 701 13.20 -15.25 -5.37
C ASN A 701 12.99 -16.38 -4.34
N HIS A 702 13.64 -16.26 -3.18
CA HIS A 702 13.52 -17.26 -2.11
C HIS A 702 12.08 -17.42 -1.60
N LEU A 703 11.32 -16.33 -1.57
CA LEU A 703 9.95 -16.31 -1.04
C LEU A 703 8.91 -16.91 -1.99
N SER A 704 9.27 -17.14 -3.26
CA SER A 704 8.36 -17.80 -4.21
C SER A 704 8.19 -19.27 -3.87
N ARG A 705 6.95 -19.75 -3.82
CA ARG A 705 6.65 -21.18 -3.66
C ARG A 705 6.99 -22.00 -4.89
N ILE A 706 6.97 -21.36 -6.06
CA ILE A 706 7.32 -22.00 -7.35
C ILE A 706 8.73 -21.63 -7.83
N LYS A 707 9.63 -21.26 -6.91
CA LYS A 707 11.01 -20.83 -7.24
C LYS A 707 11.82 -21.85 -8.05
N LEU A 708 11.48 -23.13 -7.99
CA LEU A 708 12.20 -24.17 -8.75
C LEU A 708 11.97 -24.07 -10.26
N VAL A 709 10.81 -23.55 -10.67
CA VAL A 709 10.42 -23.46 -12.09
C VAL A 709 10.36 -22.03 -12.60
N MET A 710 10.31 -21.06 -11.70
CA MET A 710 10.14 -19.65 -12.02
C MET A 710 11.37 -18.81 -11.59
N PRO A 711 12.37 -18.64 -12.47
CA PRO A 711 13.36 -17.57 -12.33
C PRO A 711 12.69 -16.21 -12.48
N GLU A 712 13.27 -15.20 -11.83
CA GLU A 712 12.84 -13.81 -11.98
C GLU A 712 13.12 -13.29 -13.41
N LYS A 713 12.50 -12.14 -13.75
CA LYS A 713 12.64 -11.57 -15.09
C LYS A 713 14.10 -11.27 -15.44
N GLY A 714 14.43 -11.45 -16.71
CA GLY A 714 15.71 -11.09 -17.30
C GLY A 714 15.85 -9.56 -17.40
N ARG A 715 16.80 -9.11 -18.22
CA ARG A 715 16.94 -7.68 -18.52
C ARG A 715 15.66 -7.16 -19.15
N SER A 716 15.10 -6.11 -18.52
CA SER A 716 13.88 -5.44 -18.98
C SER A 716 14.14 -3.96 -19.24
N ILE A 717 13.73 -3.48 -20.40
CA ILE A 717 13.73 -2.06 -20.76
C ILE A 717 12.31 -1.56 -20.63
N ASN A 718 12.13 -0.54 -19.79
CA ASN A 718 10.85 0.09 -19.51
C ASN A 718 10.89 1.51 -20.05
N VAL A 719 9.88 1.90 -20.83
CA VAL A 719 9.69 3.26 -21.29
C VAL A 719 8.36 3.79 -20.83
N GLN A 720 8.33 5.03 -20.38
CA GLN A 720 7.11 5.68 -19.95
C GLN A 720 7.10 7.14 -20.41
N TYR A 721 5.96 7.58 -20.88
CA TYR A 721 5.68 8.99 -21.16
C TYR A 721 4.52 9.46 -20.29
N ARG A 722 4.69 10.62 -19.67
CA ARG A 722 3.67 11.30 -18.87
C ARG A 722 3.39 12.68 -19.44
N LEU A 723 2.13 12.98 -19.50
CA LEU A 723 1.63 14.30 -19.84
C LEU A 723 0.71 14.78 -18.71
N ILE A 724 0.97 15.96 -18.18
CA ILE A 724 0.12 16.61 -17.18
C ILE A 724 -0.23 18.01 -17.72
N PHE A 725 -1.55 18.32 -17.66
CA PHE A 725 -2.12 19.58 -18.11
C PHE A 725 -2.98 20.18 -17.02
#